data_0ff48083de8e0a32a6e511168fd93ae9
#
_entry.id   0ff48083de8e0a32a6e511168fd93ae9
#
_cell.length_a   1.000
_cell.length_b   1.000
_cell.length_c   1.000
_cell.angle_alpha   90.00
_cell.angle_beta   90.00
_cell.angle_gamma   90.00
#
_symmetry.space_group_name_H-M   'P 1'
#
loop_
_entity.id
_entity.type
_entity.pdbx_description
1 polymer ?
#
loop_
_entity_poly.entity_id
_entity_poly.type
_entity_poly.pdbx_seq_one_letter_code
_entity_poly.pdbx_strand_id
1 'polypeptide(L)'
;MKKPSQLLAKSYDRKKYQQPPDYALYTQHNRDVAYSCKALAQVVGAVALANAGLDENLIAEFNRTLLANGWIQDLGKANSHFQAMVSGQSEIIQLLRHETISGLLVCLEPRFQEWLAPLGEKVKLIAVWGAIGHHRKFDDNTFPKKVMELKVYTSDDDFKANLKEMAQDLDLAEPPIFESDLTIAPNKDDICDFLAGESLDKIKAEFRKLESVFADEQSRRFVALVKALGIAADGAASGVAKKYKLAENYSLADFVTENLSKGLKPSDLTTLIYSWAWKSRDLKKEEIDLSKLPPGFVFRTFQENVKASESYLTFAQAGCGSGKSIAAYLWAHKWCDKLEKQGRNNLHIFFCLPTTGTTTEHFKDYALESGIPPELISLTHSRSSVDLETMAETAIQEEANEEENDIAKTASAALKAQQDKIEGLALWSTPLIVTTADTVLGLMANARRAIYSTPAIMQSVIVFDEIHAFDDYLFGHLLVFLKNFPRLPVLLMTASLPEQRRLAIEKVRPDLCYVPGDEKLETLPRYHIQYPVNHQNTWDAVEKCIANNGKVLWVRNRVEWANETYTEAKAKFPDISVNVYHSRLRYKDRSDRHRQVIDDFKQKGKAAILVATQVAEMSLDLSADLLITDIAPPPALIQRMGRLNRRATPDNPGEPKPALICSLPAENQVSPYSKEELKTAKTWVEKLKALNQPLNQKDLADKFAEVSDVKEYDYKEAEKRACFFGIPKNSGLWRTRPGSTREQGYTISVILKADYEAWKKQGLSGEPDADWIRKHEVAVPIRQEALKWEQVAGIRIAPNEAIAYNYNEQTREGVGARWL
;
A
#
# COMPACT_ATOMS: atom_id res chain seq x y z
N MET A 1 -20.95 -13.96 36.35
CA MET A 1 -21.69 -13.48 35.14
C MET A 1 -22.70 -14.51 34.73
N LYS A 2 -23.90 -14.11 34.28
CA LYS A 2 -24.93 -15.05 33.84
C LYS A 2 -24.54 -15.57 32.45
N LYS A 3 -24.47 -16.89 32.27
CA LYS A 3 -24.19 -17.51 30.98
C LYS A 3 -25.29 -17.08 29.97
N PRO A 4 -24.95 -16.65 28.75
CA PRO A 4 -25.95 -16.34 27.73
C PRO A 4 -26.69 -17.63 27.30
N SER A 5 -27.89 -17.49 26.78
CA SER A 5 -28.67 -18.60 26.23
C SER A 5 -28.10 -19.15 24.91
N GLN A 6 -27.30 -18.36 24.22
CA GLN A 6 -26.66 -18.67 22.94
C GLN A 6 -25.33 -17.89 22.87
N LEU A 7 -24.25 -18.54 22.43
CA LEU A 7 -22.96 -17.88 22.32
C LEU A 7 -22.90 -16.95 21.08
N LEU A 8 -22.27 -15.79 21.27
CA LEU A 8 -22.10 -14.78 20.23
C LEU A 8 -20.63 -14.67 19.84
N ALA A 9 -20.38 -14.43 18.55
CA ALA A 9 -19.09 -14.03 18.03
C ALA A 9 -18.98 -12.52 17.85
N LYS A 10 -20.12 -11.81 17.77
CA LYS A 10 -20.18 -10.34 17.56
C LYS A 10 -21.37 -9.72 18.25
N SER A 11 -21.24 -8.43 18.55
CA SER A 11 -22.38 -7.61 18.94
C SER A 11 -23.32 -7.38 17.74
N TYR A 12 -24.57 -7.10 18.01
CA TYR A 12 -25.56 -6.76 16.99
C TYR A 12 -26.53 -5.69 17.48
N ASP A 13 -27.14 -4.96 16.55
CA ASP A 13 -28.13 -3.92 16.87
C ASP A 13 -29.44 -4.55 17.36
N ARG A 14 -29.66 -4.53 18.66
CA ARG A 14 -30.85 -5.09 19.35
C ARG A 14 -32.13 -4.30 19.07
N LYS A 15 -32.02 -3.06 18.54
CA LYS A 15 -33.19 -2.30 18.10
C LYS A 15 -33.69 -2.80 16.75
N LYS A 16 -32.77 -3.30 15.92
CA LYS A 16 -33.05 -3.82 14.57
C LYS A 16 -33.41 -5.30 14.56
N TYR A 17 -32.82 -6.10 15.46
CA TYR A 17 -32.95 -7.57 15.49
C TYR A 17 -33.48 -8.02 16.84
N GLN A 18 -34.60 -8.76 16.87
CA GLN A 18 -35.17 -9.36 18.11
C GLN A 18 -34.36 -10.57 18.57
N GLN A 19 -33.77 -11.32 17.63
CA GLN A 19 -32.88 -12.45 17.85
C GLN A 19 -31.51 -12.15 17.23
N PRO A 20 -30.40 -12.74 17.70
CA PRO A 20 -29.10 -12.61 17.09
C PRO A 20 -29.17 -13.02 15.62
N PRO A 21 -28.73 -12.17 14.66
CA PRO A 21 -28.59 -12.59 13.27
C PRO A 21 -27.45 -13.60 13.11
N ASP A 22 -27.51 -14.44 12.07
CA ASP A 22 -26.56 -15.54 11.86
C ASP A 22 -25.10 -15.09 11.92
N TYR A 23 -24.76 -13.92 11.34
CA TYR A 23 -23.40 -13.38 11.37
C TYR A 23 -22.87 -13.09 12.79
N ALA A 24 -23.76 -12.95 13.79
CA ALA A 24 -23.40 -12.68 15.17
C ALA A 24 -23.28 -13.97 16.01
N LEU A 25 -23.73 -15.11 15.48
CA LEU A 25 -23.67 -16.40 16.19
C LEU A 25 -22.24 -16.95 16.21
N TYR A 26 -21.85 -17.51 17.35
CA TYR A 26 -20.53 -18.12 17.56
C TYR A 26 -20.27 -19.28 16.57
N THR A 27 -21.20 -20.21 16.44
CA THR A 27 -21.07 -21.36 15.53
C THR A 27 -20.99 -20.94 14.07
N GLN A 28 -21.86 -20.02 13.63
CA GLN A 28 -21.88 -19.55 12.25
C GLN A 28 -20.59 -18.79 11.88
N HIS A 29 -20.14 -17.91 12.75
CA HIS A 29 -18.91 -17.14 12.50
C HIS A 29 -17.67 -18.05 12.39
N ASN A 30 -17.49 -19.02 13.30
CA ASN A 30 -16.39 -19.98 13.22
C ASN A 30 -16.43 -20.79 11.92
N ARG A 31 -17.64 -21.26 11.52
CA ARG A 31 -17.87 -21.94 10.25
C ARG A 31 -17.48 -21.04 9.06
N ASP A 32 -17.90 -19.79 9.07
CA ASP A 32 -17.61 -18.82 8.02
C ASP A 32 -16.10 -18.58 7.86
N VAL A 33 -15.37 -18.46 8.97
CA VAL A 33 -13.90 -18.33 8.95
C VAL A 33 -13.24 -19.59 8.40
N ALA A 34 -13.61 -20.77 8.91
CA ALA A 34 -13.02 -22.04 8.48
C ALA A 34 -13.27 -22.32 6.99
N TYR A 35 -14.49 -22.10 6.51
CA TYR A 35 -14.84 -22.32 5.11
C TYR A 35 -14.26 -21.25 4.18
N SER A 36 -14.06 -20.02 4.66
CA SER A 36 -13.28 -19.03 3.93
C SER A 36 -11.81 -19.46 3.82
N CYS A 37 -11.21 -20.02 4.88
CA CYS A 37 -9.87 -20.60 4.83
C CYS A 37 -9.78 -21.75 3.81
N LYS A 38 -10.78 -22.63 3.79
CA LYS A 38 -10.87 -23.75 2.84
C LYS A 38 -10.97 -23.26 1.40
N ALA A 39 -11.85 -22.29 1.14
CA ALA A 39 -11.99 -21.68 -0.19
C ALA A 39 -10.71 -20.96 -0.64
N LEU A 40 -10.07 -20.18 0.24
CA LEU A 40 -8.78 -19.55 -0.06
C LEU A 40 -7.69 -20.57 -0.36
N ALA A 41 -7.62 -21.67 0.40
CA ALA A 41 -6.68 -22.76 0.14
C ALA A 41 -6.89 -23.35 -1.26
N GLN A 42 -8.13 -23.57 -1.67
CA GLN A 42 -8.48 -24.12 -2.98
C GLN A 42 -8.19 -23.18 -4.13
N VAL A 43 -8.52 -21.89 -4.00
CA VAL A 43 -8.40 -20.91 -5.10
C VAL A 43 -7.01 -20.32 -5.21
N VAL A 44 -6.34 -20.09 -4.08
CA VAL A 44 -5.08 -19.33 -4.01
C VAL A 44 -3.90 -20.18 -3.52
N GLY A 45 -4.14 -21.24 -2.75
CA GLY A 45 -3.09 -21.97 -2.03
C GLY A 45 -1.95 -22.46 -2.91
N ALA A 46 -2.24 -23.17 -4.00
CA ALA A 46 -1.22 -23.70 -4.92
C ALA A 46 -0.38 -22.59 -5.55
N VAL A 47 -1.02 -21.50 -5.97
CA VAL A 47 -0.35 -20.34 -6.58
C VAL A 47 0.50 -19.60 -5.55
N ALA A 48 0.01 -19.45 -4.32
CA ALA A 48 0.76 -18.78 -3.25
C ALA A 48 2.03 -19.56 -2.88
N LEU A 49 1.94 -20.89 -2.75
CA LEU A 49 3.09 -21.76 -2.52
C LEU A 49 4.10 -21.66 -3.67
N ALA A 50 3.63 -21.79 -4.91
CA ALA A 50 4.50 -21.68 -6.09
C ALA A 50 5.23 -20.33 -6.14
N ASN A 51 4.49 -19.22 -5.94
CA ASN A 51 5.08 -17.87 -5.94
C ASN A 51 6.13 -17.68 -4.82
N ALA A 52 5.90 -18.29 -3.67
CA ALA A 52 6.87 -18.30 -2.58
C ALA A 52 8.06 -19.27 -2.80
N GLY A 53 8.10 -19.97 -3.94
CA GLY A 53 9.14 -20.94 -4.25
C GLY A 53 9.10 -22.20 -3.38
N LEU A 54 7.93 -22.55 -2.88
CA LEU A 54 7.69 -23.76 -2.09
C LEU A 54 7.27 -24.92 -2.99
N ASP A 55 7.50 -26.16 -2.51
CA ASP A 55 7.22 -27.39 -3.24
C ASP A 55 5.71 -27.64 -3.34
N GLU A 56 5.24 -28.13 -4.48
CA GLU A 56 3.82 -28.48 -4.73
C GLU A 56 3.34 -29.60 -3.79
N ASN A 57 4.22 -30.47 -3.34
CA ASN A 57 3.90 -31.54 -2.39
C ASN A 57 3.38 -31.01 -1.04
N LEU A 58 3.66 -29.75 -0.72
CA LEU A 58 3.18 -29.08 0.49
C LEU A 58 1.70 -28.68 0.43
N ILE A 59 1.02 -28.76 -0.71
CA ILE A 59 -0.35 -28.25 -0.86
C ILE A 59 -1.34 -28.92 0.09
N ALA A 60 -1.24 -30.23 0.28
CA ALA A 60 -2.13 -30.97 1.19
C ALA A 60 -1.91 -30.54 2.66
N GLU A 61 -0.64 -30.42 3.09
CA GLU A 61 -0.28 -29.92 4.42
C GLU A 61 -0.75 -28.47 4.60
N PHE A 62 -0.57 -27.63 3.57
CA PHE A 62 -0.99 -26.24 3.58
C PHE A 62 -2.49 -26.09 3.75
N ASN A 63 -3.28 -26.81 2.95
CA ASN A 63 -4.74 -26.77 3.00
C ASN A 63 -5.24 -27.21 4.37
N ARG A 64 -4.68 -28.31 4.92
CA ARG A 64 -5.02 -28.81 6.25
C ARG A 64 -4.65 -27.81 7.35
N THR A 65 -3.47 -27.19 7.24
CA THR A 65 -2.99 -26.20 8.22
C THR A 65 -3.84 -24.94 8.21
N LEU A 66 -4.20 -24.44 7.03
CA LEU A 66 -5.04 -23.25 6.89
C LEU A 66 -6.47 -23.50 7.39
N LEU A 67 -7.03 -24.66 7.10
CA LEU A 67 -8.37 -25.05 7.62
C LEU A 67 -8.34 -25.17 9.16
N ALA A 68 -7.32 -25.82 9.73
CA ALA A 68 -7.14 -25.92 11.17
C ALA A 68 -6.97 -24.52 11.81
N ASN A 69 -6.22 -23.63 11.16
CA ASN A 69 -6.10 -22.24 11.58
C ASN A 69 -7.46 -21.54 11.65
N GLY A 70 -8.31 -21.70 10.63
CA GLY A 70 -9.65 -21.11 10.58
C GLY A 70 -10.54 -21.58 11.74
N TRP A 71 -10.55 -22.86 12.06
CA TRP A 71 -11.33 -23.42 13.17
C TRP A 71 -10.82 -23.00 14.55
N ILE A 72 -9.49 -22.78 14.70
CA ILE A 72 -8.87 -22.45 15.99
C ILE A 72 -9.01 -20.96 16.31
N GLN A 73 -9.06 -20.07 15.33
CA GLN A 73 -8.95 -18.61 15.52
C GLN A 73 -9.84 -18.08 16.64
N ASP A 74 -11.11 -18.48 16.63
CA ASP A 74 -12.16 -17.89 17.44
C ASP A 74 -12.74 -18.83 18.53
N LEU A 75 -12.09 -19.97 18.77
CA LEU A 75 -12.52 -20.89 19.85
C LEU A 75 -12.65 -20.16 21.20
N GLY A 76 -11.73 -19.27 21.50
CA GLY A 76 -11.71 -18.53 22.75
C GLY A 76 -12.80 -17.47 22.90
N LYS A 77 -13.59 -17.15 21.86
CA LYS A 77 -14.78 -16.27 22.00
C LYS A 77 -15.82 -16.84 22.94
N ALA A 78 -15.83 -18.16 23.14
CA ALA A 78 -16.70 -18.85 24.12
C ALA A 78 -16.25 -18.59 25.58
N ASN A 79 -15.93 -17.35 25.96
CA ASN A 79 -15.53 -17.03 27.33
C ASN A 79 -16.41 -15.96 27.97
N SER A 80 -16.45 -15.92 29.29
CA SER A 80 -17.36 -15.07 30.07
C SER A 80 -17.11 -13.56 29.85
N HIS A 81 -15.86 -13.14 29.64
CA HIS A 81 -15.53 -11.72 29.42
C HIS A 81 -15.96 -11.28 28.01
N PHE A 82 -15.62 -12.06 26.99
CA PHE A 82 -16.01 -11.76 25.62
C PHE A 82 -17.54 -11.76 25.47
N GLN A 83 -18.23 -12.77 26.02
CA GLN A 83 -19.70 -12.88 25.97
C GLN A 83 -20.39 -11.71 26.68
N ALA A 84 -19.85 -11.25 27.79
CA ALA A 84 -20.36 -10.06 28.48
C ALA A 84 -20.18 -8.79 27.66
N MET A 85 -19.01 -8.64 27.04
CA MET A 85 -18.70 -7.49 26.16
C MET A 85 -19.65 -7.41 24.97
N VAL A 86 -19.79 -8.48 24.17
CA VAL A 86 -20.68 -8.49 22.98
C VAL A 86 -22.17 -8.43 23.36
N SER A 87 -22.50 -8.73 24.61
CA SER A 87 -23.84 -8.59 25.20
C SER A 87 -24.16 -7.16 25.66
N GLY A 88 -23.23 -6.22 25.56
CA GLY A 88 -23.43 -4.80 25.89
C GLY A 88 -23.30 -4.48 27.38
N GLN A 89 -22.62 -5.32 28.15
CA GLN A 89 -22.25 -5.04 29.53
C GLN A 89 -20.97 -4.17 29.54
N SER A 90 -21.12 -2.86 29.49
CA SER A 90 -20.08 -1.87 29.21
C SER A 90 -18.97 -1.73 30.27
N GLU A 91 -19.07 -2.37 31.43
CA GLU A 91 -18.09 -2.24 32.52
C GLU A 91 -17.02 -3.35 32.52
N ILE A 92 -17.08 -4.30 31.56
CA ILE A 92 -16.17 -5.44 31.55
C ILE A 92 -15.06 -5.21 30.54
N ILE A 93 -13.84 -5.14 31.04
CA ILE A 93 -12.63 -5.09 30.21
C ILE A 93 -12.17 -6.52 29.94
N GLN A 94 -12.01 -6.89 28.69
CA GLN A 94 -11.42 -8.16 28.30
C GLN A 94 -9.91 -8.16 28.62
N LEU A 95 -9.50 -8.71 29.75
CA LEU A 95 -8.10 -8.75 30.17
C LEU A 95 -7.28 -9.77 29.38
N LEU A 96 -7.86 -10.94 29.11
CA LEU A 96 -7.25 -11.98 28.28
C LEU A 96 -8.04 -12.09 26.97
N ARG A 97 -7.36 -11.84 25.87
CA ARG A 97 -8.00 -11.85 24.55
C ARG A 97 -8.42 -13.24 24.11
N HIS A 98 -9.49 -13.33 23.32
CA HIS A 98 -10.03 -14.60 22.86
C HIS A 98 -9.04 -15.42 22.02
N GLU A 99 -8.22 -14.77 21.18
CA GLU A 99 -7.18 -15.44 20.40
C GLU A 99 -6.11 -16.08 21.31
N THR A 100 -5.79 -15.45 22.43
CA THR A 100 -4.88 -16.03 23.44
C THR A 100 -5.53 -17.22 24.11
N ILE A 101 -6.81 -17.14 24.45
CA ILE A 101 -7.58 -18.26 25.03
C ILE A 101 -7.63 -19.44 24.06
N SER A 102 -7.86 -19.21 22.75
CA SER A 102 -7.77 -20.25 21.72
C SER A 102 -6.41 -20.97 21.74
N GLY A 103 -5.32 -20.19 21.83
CA GLY A 103 -3.97 -20.76 21.94
C GLY A 103 -3.74 -21.57 23.22
N LEU A 104 -4.24 -21.08 24.37
CA LEU A 104 -4.14 -21.80 25.65
C LEU A 104 -4.86 -23.13 25.60
N LEU A 105 -6.09 -23.17 25.06
CA LEU A 105 -6.86 -24.40 24.91
C LEU A 105 -6.10 -25.43 24.08
N VAL A 106 -5.60 -25.03 22.90
CA VAL A 106 -4.95 -25.98 21.97
C VAL A 106 -3.57 -26.42 22.45
N CYS A 107 -2.79 -25.51 23.08
CA CYS A 107 -1.40 -25.82 23.47
C CYS A 107 -1.27 -26.45 24.86
N LEU A 108 -2.16 -26.17 25.79
CA LEU A 108 -1.95 -26.51 27.20
C LEU A 108 -3.07 -27.35 27.82
N GLU A 109 -4.30 -27.37 27.29
CA GLU A 109 -5.35 -28.20 27.79
C GLU A 109 -5.11 -29.66 27.32
N PRO A 110 -4.91 -30.65 28.23
CA PRO A 110 -4.48 -32.01 27.86
C PRO A 110 -5.42 -32.72 26.88
N ARG A 111 -6.75 -32.57 27.04
CA ARG A 111 -7.73 -33.20 26.15
C ARG A 111 -7.67 -32.65 24.73
N PHE A 112 -7.40 -31.33 24.56
CA PHE A 112 -7.17 -30.74 23.26
C PHE A 112 -5.85 -31.21 22.64
N GLN A 113 -4.81 -31.34 23.44
CA GLN A 113 -3.50 -31.82 22.96
C GLN A 113 -3.59 -33.23 22.41
N GLU A 114 -4.28 -34.14 23.14
CA GLU A 114 -4.52 -35.52 22.73
C GLU A 114 -5.41 -35.60 21.49
N TRP A 115 -6.54 -34.90 21.50
CA TRP A 115 -7.48 -34.86 20.39
C TRP A 115 -6.90 -34.36 19.08
N LEU A 116 -6.06 -33.31 19.14
CA LEU A 116 -5.41 -32.70 17.99
C LEU A 116 -4.05 -33.34 17.62
N ALA A 117 -3.58 -34.34 18.34
CA ALA A 117 -2.32 -35.03 18.04
C ALA A 117 -2.24 -35.60 16.61
N PRO A 118 -3.34 -36.14 16.00
CA PRO A 118 -3.34 -36.62 14.62
C PRO A 118 -3.06 -35.55 13.55
N LEU A 119 -3.15 -34.25 13.87
CA LEU A 119 -2.73 -33.17 12.96
C LEU A 119 -1.21 -33.13 12.77
N GLY A 120 -0.46 -33.68 13.70
CA GLY A 120 0.98 -33.51 13.79
C GLY A 120 1.39 -32.19 14.47
N GLU A 121 2.51 -32.23 15.19
CA GLU A 121 2.95 -31.08 16.00
C GLU A 121 3.20 -29.83 15.14
N LYS A 122 3.84 -29.96 13.96
CA LYS A 122 4.13 -28.86 13.04
C LYS A 122 2.84 -28.15 12.58
N VAL A 123 1.86 -28.90 12.08
CA VAL A 123 0.59 -28.35 11.59
C VAL A 123 -0.15 -27.64 12.73
N LYS A 124 -0.26 -28.30 13.89
CA LYS A 124 -0.90 -27.74 15.08
C LYS A 124 -0.26 -26.42 15.51
N LEU A 125 1.07 -26.37 15.65
CA LEU A 125 1.76 -25.17 16.08
C LEU A 125 1.63 -24.02 15.09
N ILE A 126 1.72 -24.30 13.78
CA ILE A 126 1.54 -23.29 12.74
C ILE A 126 0.11 -22.75 12.73
N ALA A 127 -0.89 -23.62 12.82
CA ALA A 127 -2.29 -23.22 12.87
C ALA A 127 -2.59 -22.33 14.08
N VAL A 128 -2.09 -22.69 15.26
CA VAL A 128 -2.24 -21.91 16.50
C VAL A 128 -1.53 -20.56 16.39
N TRP A 129 -0.31 -20.53 15.84
CA TRP A 129 0.43 -19.28 15.69
C TRP A 129 -0.31 -18.30 14.76
N GLY A 130 -0.84 -18.79 13.64
CA GLY A 130 -1.70 -17.99 12.77
C GLY A 130 -2.95 -17.48 13.50
N ALA A 131 -3.60 -18.34 14.26
CA ALA A 131 -4.80 -18.01 15.03
C ALA A 131 -4.56 -16.95 16.11
N ILE A 132 -3.51 -17.09 16.93
CA ILE A 132 -3.17 -16.10 17.96
C ILE A 132 -2.79 -14.76 17.34
N GLY A 133 -2.19 -14.77 16.16
CA GLY A 133 -1.75 -13.57 15.47
C GLY A 133 -2.79 -12.87 14.61
N HIS A 134 -4.04 -13.32 14.55
CA HIS A 134 -4.99 -12.79 13.58
C HIS A 134 -5.41 -11.34 13.84
N HIS A 135 -5.46 -10.89 15.09
CA HIS A 135 -5.62 -9.46 15.43
C HIS A 135 -4.33 -8.63 15.34
N ARG A 136 -3.20 -9.25 14.97
CA ARG A 136 -1.90 -8.57 14.70
C ARG A 136 -1.30 -7.79 15.88
N LYS A 137 -1.72 -8.09 17.11
CA LYS A 137 -1.20 -7.45 18.34
C LYS A 137 -0.48 -8.43 19.27
N PHE A 138 -0.20 -9.65 18.82
CA PHE A 138 0.47 -10.65 19.63
C PHE A 138 1.97 -10.33 19.79
N ASP A 139 2.40 -10.13 21.02
CA ASP A 139 3.79 -9.94 21.44
C ASP A 139 3.96 -10.31 22.93
N ASP A 140 5.16 -10.13 23.47
CA ASP A 140 5.48 -10.43 24.87
C ASP A 140 4.60 -9.68 25.89
N ASN A 141 3.94 -8.59 25.49
CA ASN A 141 3.05 -7.80 26.34
C ASN A 141 1.57 -8.21 26.21
N THR A 142 1.26 -9.21 25.39
CA THR A 142 -0.12 -9.70 25.17
C THR A 142 -0.68 -10.42 26.40
N PHE A 143 0.20 -10.95 27.24
CA PHE A 143 -0.19 -11.60 28.50
C PHE A 143 -0.29 -10.56 29.62
N PRO A 144 -1.49 -10.34 30.20
CA PRO A 144 -1.66 -9.37 31.27
C PRO A 144 -0.93 -9.82 32.54
N LYS A 145 -0.43 -8.84 33.31
CA LYS A 145 0.23 -9.09 34.60
C LYS A 145 -0.74 -9.56 35.71
N LYS A 146 -2.05 -9.30 35.52
CA LYS A 146 -3.12 -9.76 36.40
C LYS A 146 -4.26 -10.23 35.50
N VAL A 147 -4.77 -11.43 35.74
CA VAL A 147 -5.95 -12.00 35.11
C VAL A 147 -7.06 -12.01 36.15
N MET A 148 -8.25 -11.51 35.78
CA MET A 148 -9.46 -11.74 36.56
C MET A 148 -10.01 -13.13 36.22
N GLU A 149 -10.68 -13.77 37.16
CA GLU A 149 -11.37 -15.06 36.94
C GLU A 149 -12.27 -14.95 35.71
N LEU A 150 -12.04 -15.82 34.73
CA LEU A 150 -12.89 -15.97 33.57
C LEU A 150 -13.25 -17.47 33.38
N LYS A 151 -14.44 -17.71 32.83
CA LYS A 151 -14.88 -19.05 32.45
C LYS A 151 -14.84 -19.21 30.94
N VAL A 152 -14.34 -20.34 30.47
CA VAL A 152 -14.47 -20.77 29.08
C VAL A 152 -15.62 -21.77 29.04
N TYR A 153 -16.66 -21.47 28.28
CA TYR A 153 -17.92 -22.21 28.22
C TYR A 153 -17.79 -23.51 27.42
N THR A 154 -16.87 -24.38 27.85
CA THR A 154 -16.54 -25.65 27.17
C THR A 154 -17.67 -26.68 27.28
N SER A 155 -18.54 -26.57 28.28
CA SER A 155 -19.73 -27.43 28.44
C SER A 155 -20.93 -26.93 27.63
N ASP A 156 -20.85 -25.80 26.95
CA ASP A 156 -21.92 -25.20 26.16
C ASP A 156 -22.20 -25.99 24.87
N ASP A 157 -23.45 -26.05 24.46
CA ASP A 157 -23.87 -26.84 23.28
C ASP A 157 -23.36 -26.20 21.98
N ASP A 158 -23.29 -24.85 21.89
CA ASP A 158 -22.70 -24.15 20.75
C ASP A 158 -21.18 -24.44 20.62
N PHE A 159 -20.47 -24.50 21.76
CA PHE A 159 -19.04 -24.84 21.77
C PHE A 159 -18.81 -26.30 21.33
N LYS A 160 -19.61 -27.23 21.84
CA LYS A 160 -19.56 -28.66 21.46
C LYS A 160 -19.91 -28.87 20.00
N ALA A 161 -20.93 -28.16 19.48
CA ALA A 161 -21.31 -28.21 18.07
C ALA A 161 -20.16 -27.76 17.17
N ASN A 162 -19.49 -26.66 17.56
CA ASN A 162 -18.33 -26.14 16.84
C ASN A 162 -17.16 -27.16 16.80
N LEU A 163 -16.84 -27.80 17.91
CA LEU A 163 -15.81 -28.85 17.94
C LEU A 163 -16.18 -30.07 17.10
N LYS A 164 -17.47 -30.43 17.04
CA LYS A 164 -17.95 -31.56 16.23
C LYS A 164 -17.77 -31.28 14.73
N GLU A 165 -18.07 -30.04 14.26
CA GLU A 165 -17.84 -29.65 12.88
C GLU A 165 -16.35 -29.63 12.56
N MET A 166 -15.54 -29.09 13.48
CA MET A 166 -14.08 -29.09 13.35
C MET A 166 -13.52 -30.52 13.23
N ALA A 167 -14.06 -31.48 14.02
CA ALA A 167 -13.65 -32.88 13.96
C ALA A 167 -13.93 -33.48 12.57
N GLN A 168 -15.13 -33.23 12.02
CA GLN A 168 -15.53 -33.72 10.70
C GLN A 168 -14.64 -33.15 9.58
N ASP A 169 -14.38 -31.83 9.61
CA ASP A 169 -13.60 -31.15 8.57
C ASP A 169 -12.10 -31.51 8.57
N LEU A 170 -11.54 -31.80 9.73
CA LEU A 170 -10.11 -32.15 9.92
C LEU A 170 -9.85 -33.66 9.99
N ASP A 171 -10.89 -34.49 9.84
CA ASP A 171 -10.81 -35.97 9.98
C ASP A 171 -10.17 -36.37 11.31
N LEU A 172 -10.78 -35.86 12.41
CA LEU A 172 -10.37 -36.16 13.77
C LEU A 172 -11.37 -37.09 14.44
N ALA A 173 -10.96 -37.74 15.52
CA ALA A 173 -11.86 -38.51 16.40
C ALA A 173 -12.94 -37.60 17.03
N GLU A 174 -13.92 -38.20 17.69
CA GLU A 174 -14.94 -37.47 18.46
C GLU A 174 -14.26 -36.46 19.40
N PRO A 175 -14.79 -35.22 19.48
CA PRO A 175 -14.18 -34.15 20.28
C PRO A 175 -14.23 -34.48 21.79
N PRO A 176 -13.32 -33.87 22.58
CA PRO A 176 -13.30 -34.10 24.02
C PRO A 176 -14.57 -33.61 24.69
N ILE A 177 -15.07 -34.43 25.68
CA ILE A 177 -16.22 -34.06 26.48
C ILE A 177 -15.79 -33.25 27.70
N PHE A 178 -16.48 -32.14 27.94
CA PHE A 178 -16.34 -31.31 29.12
C PHE A 178 -17.65 -31.36 29.93
N GLU A 179 -17.57 -31.92 31.13
CA GLU A 179 -18.72 -31.98 32.04
C GLU A 179 -19.05 -30.61 32.66
N SER A 180 -18.04 -29.76 32.79
CA SER A 180 -18.15 -28.40 33.33
C SER A 180 -17.29 -27.42 32.52
N ASP A 181 -17.59 -26.13 32.65
CA ASP A 181 -16.82 -25.07 32.06
C ASP A 181 -15.42 -24.99 32.67
N LEU A 182 -14.42 -24.73 31.85
CA LEU A 182 -13.05 -24.50 32.31
C LEU A 182 -12.95 -23.09 32.94
N THR A 183 -12.21 -22.99 34.04
CA THR A 183 -11.98 -21.73 34.74
C THR A 183 -10.52 -21.30 34.59
N ILE A 184 -10.29 -20.08 34.24
CA ILE A 184 -9.00 -19.40 34.29
C ILE A 184 -9.10 -18.45 35.47
N ALA A 185 -8.40 -18.76 36.56
CA ALA A 185 -8.42 -17.97 37.78
C ALA A 185 -7.03 -17.50 38.18
N PRO A 186 -6.90 -16.30 38.78
CA PRO A 186 -5.63 -15.85 39.34
C PRO A 186 -5.42 -16.57 40.67
N ASN A 187 -4.63 -17.60 40.72
CA ASN A 187 -4.06 -18.05 41.99
C ASN A 187 -2.84 -17.25 42.36
N LYS A 188 -2.44 -17.26 43.63
CA LYS A 188 -1.28 -16.46 44.10
C LYS A 188 0.00 -16.75 43.31
N ASP A 189 0.09 -17.90 42.67
CA ASP A 189 1.24 -18.37 41.89
C ASP A 189 0.90 -18.87 40.48
N ASP A 190 -0.39 -18.96 40.04
CA ASP A 190 -0.82 -19.57 38.80
C ASP A 190 -1.89 -18.75 38.06
N ILE A 191 -1.82 -18.80 36.71
CA ILE A 191 -2.70 -18.03 35.82
C ILE A 191 -3.99 -18.78 35.49
N CYS A 192 -4.01 -20.12 35.59
CA CYS A 192 -5.13 -20.93 35.13
C CYS A 192 -5.30 -22.24 35.96
N ASP A 193 -6.53 -22.61 36.29
CA ASP A 193 -6.81 -23.90 36.95
C ASP A 193 -6.46 -25.09 36.07
N PHE A 194 -6.77 -25.07 34.81
CA PHE A 194 -6.44 -26.15 33.87
C PHE A 194 -4.97 -26.16 33.41
N LEU A 195 -4.20 -25.15 33.74
CA LEU A 195 -2.77 -25.12 33.51
C LEU A 195 -1.97 -25.71 34.69
N ALA A 196 -2.63 -26.11 35.80
CA ALA A 196 -2.09 -26.94 36.86
C ALA A 196 -0.68 -26.56 37.33
N GLY A 197 -0.49 -25.35 37.83
CA GLY A 197 0.80 -24.89 38.30
C GLY A 197 1.78 -24.49 37.20
N GLU A 198 1.30 -24.30 35.96
CA GLU A 198 2.10 -23.87 34.85
C GLU A 198 2.15 -22.35 34.78
N SER A 199 3.35 -21.81 34.88
CA SER A 199 3.59 -20.38 34.79
C SER A 199 3.47 -19.86 33.37
N LEU A 200 3.33 -18.53 33.21
CA LEU A 200 3.40 -17.84 31.92
C LEU A 200 4.65 -18.24 31.11
N ASP A 201 5.73 -18.64 31.79
CA ASP A 201 6.96 -19.07 31.14
C ASP A 201 6.83 -20.43 30.44
N LYS A 202 5.97 -21.35 30.94
CA LYS A 202 5.66 -22.60 30.23
C LYS A 202 4.84 -22.35 28.99
N ILE A 203 3.86 -21.41 29.05
CA ILE A 203 3.11 -20.96 27.86
C ILE A 203 4.08 -20.40 26.81
N LYS A 204 5.01 -19.54 27.23
CA LYS A 204 6.06 -19.04 26.36
C LYS A 204 6.97 -20.14 25.83
N ALA A 205 7.23 -21.16 26.64
CA ALA A 205 8.06 -22.31 26.22
C ALA A 205 7.38 -23.13 25.11
N GLU A 206 6.06 -23.36 25.19
CA GLU A 206 5.31 -24.00 24.11
C GLU A 206 5.40 -23.22 22.81
N PHE A 207 5.25 -21.89 22.87
CA PHE A 207 5.42 -21.05 21.70
C PHE A 207 6.86 -20.97 21.19
N ARG A 208 7.88 -21.15 22.04
CA ARG A 208 9.29 -21.25 21.63
C ARG A 208 9.56 -22.49 20.77
N LYS A 209 8.76 -23.56 20.86
CA LYS A 209 8.86 -24.71 19.94
C LYS A 209 8.69 -24.29 18.49
N LEU A 210 7.94 -23.20 18.23
CA LEU A 210 7.82 -22.60 16.90
C LEU A 210 9.17 -22.03 16.38
N GLU A 211 10.14 -21.73 17.25
CA GLU A 211 11.45 -21.25 16.82
C GLU A 211 12.16 -22.26 15.91
N SER A 212 11.98 -23.56 16.17
CA SER A 212 12.50 -24.61 15.30
C SER A 212 11.80 -24.62 13.93
N VAL A 213 10.51 -24.35 13.87
CA VAL A 213 9.74 -24.25 12.62
C VAL A 213 10.17 -23.05 11.79
N PHE A 214 10.63 -21.98 12.43
CA PHE A 214 11.14 -20.78 11.75
C PHE A 214 12.65 -20.84 11.45
N ALA A 215 13.33 -21.93 11.75
CA ALA A 215 14.77 -22.06 11.56
C ALA A 215 15.17 -21.91 10.09
N ASP A 216 14.40 -22.51 9.18
CA ASP A 216 14.65 -22.42 7.73
C ASP A 216 13.72 -21.39 7.04
N GLU A 217 14.15 -20.95 5.88
CA GLU A 217 13.49 -19.92 5.12
C GLU A 217 12.18 -20.40 4.46
N GLN A 218 12.11 -21.65 4.04
CA GLN A 218 10.92 -22.22 3.41
C GLN A 218 9.79 -22.37 4.43
N SER A 219 10.09 -22.87 5.62
CA SER A 219 9.14 -22.96 6.73
C SER A 219 8.62 -21.58 7.12
N ARG A 220 9.46 -20.55 7.16
CA ARG A 220 9.01 -19.15 7.41
C ARG A 220 8.01 -18.66 6.37
N ARG A 221 8.27 -18.91 5.08
CA ARG A 221 7.35 -18.55 4.00
C ARG A 221 6.02 -19.27 4.11
N PHE A 222 6.05 -20.56 4.40
CA PHE A 222 4.87 -21.38 4.61
C PHE A 222 3.99 -20.82 5.75
N VAL A 223 4.60 -20.61 6.92
CA VAL A 223 3.91 -20.07 8.10
C VAL A 223 3.33 -18.67 7.85
N ALA A 224 4.09 -17.81 7.18
CA ALA A 224 3.63 -16.46 6.85
C ALA A 224 2.42 -16.47 5.91
N LEU A 225 2.39 -17.38 4.92
CA LEU A 225 1.25 -17.54 4.01
C LEU A 225 0.01 -18.06 4.75
N VAL A 226 0.15 -19.07 5.62
CA VAL A 226 -0.96 -19.56 6.44
C VAL A 226 -1.57 -18.43 7.27
N LYS A 227 -0.73 -17.65 7.94
CA LYS A 227 -1.19 -16.52 8.74
C LYS A 227 -1.86 -15.43 7.90
N ALA A 228 -1.26 -15.04 6.76
CA ALA A 228 -1.82 -13.98 5.92
C ALA A 228 -3.21 -14.36 5.37
N LEU A 229 -3.35 -15.58 4.87
CA LEU A 229 -4.63 -16.07 4.35
C LEU A 229 -5.65 -16.31 5.46
N GLY A 230 -5.22 -16.78 6.64
CA GLY A 230 -6.09 -16.91 7.81
C GLY A 230 -6.66 -15.56 8.27
N ILE A 231 -5.82 -14.51 8.33
CA ILE A 231 -6.27 -13.14 8.64
C ILE A 231 -7.22 -12.61 7.55
N ALA A 232 -6.94 -12.89 6.27
CA ALA A 232 -7.82 -12.51 5.17
C ALA A 232 -9.18 -13.20 5.25
N ALA A 233 -9.23 -14.49 5.66
CA ALA A 233 -10.45 -15.25 5.86
C ALA A 233 -11.32 -14.68 7.00
N ASP A 234 -10.71 -14.39 8.17
CA ASP A 234 -11.43 -13.69 9.25
C ASP A 234 -11.92 -12.32 8.79
N GLY A 235 -11.08 -11.60 8.01
CA GLY A 235 -11.46 -10.36 7.38
C GLY A 235 -12.75 -10.47 6.58
N ALA A 236 -12.87 -11.47 5.72
CA ALA A 236 -14.06 -11.74 4.93
C ALA A 236 -15.26 -12.10 5.82
N ALA A 237 -15.08 -13.03 6.76
CA ALA A 237 -16.12 -13.44 7.70
C ALA A 237 -16.65 -12.28 8.56
N SER A 238 -15.77 -11.36 8.93
CA SER A 238 -16.15 -10.19 9.74
C SER A 238 -16.79 -9.06 8.94
N GLY A 239 -16.35 -8.81 7.70
CA GLY A 239 -16.77 -7.66 6.89
C GLY A 239 -17.94 -7.96 5.94
N VAL A 240 -17.90 -9.13 5.28
CA VAL A 240 -18.84 -9.48 4.20
C VAL A 240 -20.17 -9.99 4.75
N ALA A 241 -20.14 -10.89 5.74
CA ALA A 241 -21.35 -11.52 6.27
C ALA A 241 -22.38 -10.53 6.81
N LYS A 242 -21.94 -9.40 7.35
CA LYS A 242 -22.82 -8.35 7.87
C LYS A 242 -23.43 -7.47 6.77
N LYS A 243 -22.68 -7.20 5.71
CA LYS A 243 -23.11 -6.29 4.61
C LYS A 243 -24.04 -6.97 3.63
N TYR A 244 -23.65 -8.14 3.20
CA TYR A 244 -24.45 -8.91 2.27
C TYR A 244 -25.40 -9.76 3.11
N LYS A 245 -26.70 -9.48 3.08
CA LYS A 245 -27.69 -10.52 3.40
C LYS A 245 -27.46 -11.62 2.36
N LEU A 246 -26.54 -12.54 2.70
CA LEU A 246 -26.24 -13.67 1.84
C LEU A 246 -27.59 -14.34 1.54
N ALA A 247 -27.92 -14.48 0.27
CA ALA A 247 -29.14 -15.15 -0.13
C ALA A 247 -29.14 -16.55 0.52
N GLU A 248 -30.31 -17.13 0.79
CA GLU A 248 -30.46 -18.40 1.53
C GLU A 248 -29.57 -19.55 1.01
N ASN A 249 -29.02 -19.44 -0.21
CA ASN A 249 -28.16 -20.44 -0.86
C ASN A 249 -26.78 -19.91 -1.24
N TYR A 250 -26.31 -18.81 -0.68
CA TYR A 250 -24.99 -18.20 -0.99
C TYR A 250 -24.15 -18.10 0.28
N SER A 251 -23.07 -18.85 0.32
CA SER A 251 -22.14 -18.89 1.45
C SER A 251 -21.00 -17.89 1.29
N LEU A 252 -20.28 -17.65 2.39
CA LEU A 252 -19.06 -16.84 2.35
C LEU A 252 -17.93 -17.52 1.53
N ALA A 253 -17.90 -18.85 1.47
CA ALA A 253 -17.00 -19.59 0.60
C ALA A 253 -17.30 -19.33 -0.88
N ASP A 254 -18.59 -19.20 -1.26
CA ASP A 254 -18.97 -18.80 -2.62
C ASP A 254 -18.50 -17.39 -2.93
N PHE A 255 -18.66 -16.45 -1.98
CA PHE A 255 -18.13 -15.10 -2.12
C PHE A 255 -16.60 -15.09 -2.38
N VAL A 256 -15.84 -15.86 -1.60
CA VAL A 256 -14.39 -15.99 -1.78
C VAL A 256 -14.08 -16.52 -3.19
N THR A 257 -14.73 -17.60 -3.58
CA THR A 257 -14.49 -18.28 -4.86
C THR A 257 -14.86 -17.38 -6.04
N GLU A 258 -16.04 -16.76 -6.03
CA GLU A 258 -16.49 -15.90 -7.14
C GLU A 258 -15.60 -14.68 -7.33
N ASN A 259 -15.20 -14.01 -6.23
CA ASN A 259 -14.42 -12.78 -6.34
C ASN A 259 -12.99 -13.06 -6.77
N LEU A 260 -12.35 -14.11 -6.24
CA LEU A 260 -10.98 -14.49 -6.60
C LEU A 260 -10.88 -15.31 -7.90
N SER A 261 -11.99 -15.72 -8.50
CA SER A 261 -12.01 -16.34 -9.83
C SER A 261 -12.09 -15.31 -10.95
N LYS A 262 -12.38 -14.05 -10.65
CA LYS A 262 -12.36 -12.95 -11.63
C LYS A 262 -10.92 -12.60 -11.98
N GLY A 263 -10.67 -12.41 -13.27
CA GLY A 263 -9.33 -12.06 -13.75
C GLY A 263 -9.39 -11.31 -15.06
N LEU A 264 -8.27 -10.69 -15.42
CA LEU A 264 -8.08 -10.08 -16.74
C LEU A 264 -7.85 -11.14 -17.79
N LYS A 265 -8.43 -10.92 -18.96
CA LYS A 265 -8.15 -11.68 -20.17
C LYS A 265 -7.10 -10.94 -21.01
N PRO A 266 -6.34 -11.65 -21.86
CA PRO A 266 -5.44 -10.98 -22.81
C PRO A 266 -6.15 -9.95 -23.69
N SER A 267 -7.43 -10.19 -24.06
CA SER A 267 -8.26 -9.25 -24.83
C SER A 267 -8.48 -7.90 -24.11
N ASP A 268 -8.63 -7.91 -22.79
CA ASP A 268 -8.83 -6.67 -22.01
C ASP A 268 -7.59 -5.79 -22.08
N LEU A 269 -6.40 -6.40 -21.91
CA LEU A 269 -5.14 -5.70 -22.03
C LEU A 269 -4.84 -5.24 -23.46
N THR A 270 -5.25 -6.03 -24.47
CA THR A 270 -5.18 -5.61 -25.87
C THR A 270 -6.01 -4.34 -26.09
N THR A 271 -7.23 -4.29 -25.55
CA THR A 271 -8.10 -3.10 -25.63
C THR A 271 -7.44 -1.88 -24.99
N LEU A 272 -6.85 -2.01 -23.81
CA LEU A 272 -6.12 -0.93 -23.14
C LEU A 272 -4.95 -0.43 -24.00
N ILE A 273 -4.12 -1.33 -24.49
CA ILE A 273 -2.93 -1.02 -25.29
C ILE A 273 -3.32 -0.32 -26.59
N TYR A 274 -4.37 -0.79 -27.27
CA TYR A 274 -4.86 -0.21 -28.52
C TYR A 274 -5.51 1.16 -28.29
N SER A 275 -6.31 1.31 -27.23
CA SER A 275 -6.87 2.59 -26.82
C SER A 275 -5.78 3.65 -26.62
N TRP A 276 -4.71 3.28 -25.91
CA TRP A 276 -3.56 4.17 -25.73
C TRP A 276 -2.87 4.50 -27.05
N ALA A 277 -2.65 3.51 -27.93
CA ALA A 277 -2.00 3.71 -29.22
C ALA A 277 -2.78 4.68 -30.12
N TRP A 278 -4.11 4.61 -30.11
CA TRP A 278 -4.98 5.52 -30.85
C TRP A 278 -4.96 6.94 -30.25
N LYS A 279 -5.05 7.09 -28.93
CA LYS A 279 -4.97 8.40 -28.23
C LYS A 279 -3.67 9.13 -28.50
N SER A 280 -2.57 8.41 -28.69
CA SER A 280 -1.27 9.01 -28.97
C SER A 280 -1.21 9.76 -30.31
N ARG A 281 -2.21 9.66 -31.17
CA ARG A 281 -2.26 10.27 -32.49
C ARG A 281 -3.18 11.47 -32.65
N ASP A 282 -3.78 11.98 -31.57
CA ASP A 282 -4.63 13.20 -31.60
C ASP A 282 -5.80 13.11 -32.61
N LEU A 283 -6.40 11.91 -32.77
CA LEU A 283 -7.49 11.63 -33.71
C LEU A 283 -8.88 11.84 -33.08
N LYS A 284 -9.91 12.07 -33.90
CA LYS A 284 -11.29 12.20 -33.41
C LYS A 284 -11.82 10.86 -32.91
N LYS A 285 -12.67 10.87 -31.88
CA LYS A 285 -13.29 9.67 -31.29
C LYS A 285 -13.95 8.74 -32.31
N GLU A 286 -14.49 9.29 -33.39
CA GLU A 286 -15.21 8.56 -34.44
C GLU A 286 -14.27 7.74 -35.36
N GLU A 287 -12.97 8.00 -35.30
CA GLU A 287 -11.94 7.34 -36.15
C GLU A 287 -11.24 6.19 -35.39
N ILE A 288 -11.59 5.97 -34.11
CA ILE A 288 -10.92 5.00 -33.22
C ILE A 288 -11.52 3.60 -33.43
N ASP A 289 -10.73 2.67 -33.94
CA ASP A 289 -11.06 1.26 -34.04
C ASP A 289 -10.22 0.43 -33.08
N LEU A 290 -10.76 0.12 -31.91
CA LEU A 290 -10.06 -0.62 -30.84
C LEU A 290 -9.81 -2.10 -31.18
N SER A 291 -10.28 -2.60 -32.35
CA SER A 291 -9.99 -3.95 -32.79
C SER A 291 -8.60 -4.12 -33.40
N LYS A 292 -7.93 -3.01 -33.73
CA LYS A 292 -6.59 -3.00 -34.36
C LYS A 292 -5.77 -1.80 -33.94
N LEU A 293 -4.45 -1.91 -34.09
CA LEU A 293 -3.54 -0.77 -33.94
C LEU A 293 -3.75 0.29 -35.04
N PRO A 294 -3.47 1.57 -34.76
CA PRO A 294 -3.48 2.63 -35.77
C PRO A 294 -2.57 2.27 -36.95
N PRO A 295 -2.96 2.61 -38.21
CA PRO A 295 -2.14 2.33 -39.39
C PRO A 295 -0.71 2.88 -39.21
N GLY A 296 0.30 2.03 -39.48
CA GLY A 296 1.72 2.37 -39.35
C GLY A 296 2.21 2.60 -37.91
N PHE A 297 1.45 2.20 -36.87
CA PHE A 297 1.91 2.21 -35.51
C PHE A 297 2.88 1.04 -35.27
N VAL A 298 4.03 1.32 -34.67
CA VAL A 298 5.04 0.32 -34.27
C VAL A 298 5.46 0.58 -32.85
N PHE A 299 5.51 -0.46 -32.03
CA PHE A 299 6.08 -0.35 -30.69
C PHE A 299 7.59 -0.11 -30.76
N ARG A 300 8.12 0.62 -29.79
CA ARG A 300 9.56 0.87 -29.68
C ARG A 300 10.30 -0.42 -29.33
N THR A 301 11.57 -0.52 -29.77
CA THR A 301 12.43 -1.68 -29.45
C THR A 301 12.49 -1.97 -27.96
N PHE A 302 12.60 -0.95 -27.12
CA PHE A 302 12.56 -1.08 -25.67
C PHE A 302 11.26 -1.76 -25.17
N GLN A 303 10.09 -1.36 -25.71
CA GLN A 303 8.80 -1.91 -25.33
C GLN A 303 8.67 -3.39 -25.71
N GLU A 304 9.14 -3.76 -26.90
CA GLU A 304 9.17 -5.15 -27.35
C GLU A 304 10.17 -6.00 -26.53
N ASN A 305 11.33 -5.43 -26.13
CA ASN A 305 12.29 -6.13 -25.30
C ASN A 305 11.75 -6.40 -23.90
N VAL A 306 11.05 -5.44 -23.28
CA VAL A 306 10.38 -5.64 -21.99
C VAL A 306 9.29 -6.71 -22.09
N LYS A 307 8.45 -6.64 -23.14
CA LYS A 307 7.45 -7.66 -23.45
C LYS A 307 8.07 -9.04 -23.63
N ALA A 308 9.23 -9.14 -24.29
CA ALA A 308 9.91 -10.39 -24.57
C ALA A 308 10.46 -11.10 -23.33
N SER A 309 10.64 -10.40 -22.21
CA SER A 309 11.19 -11.00 -20.99
C SER A 309 10.30 -12.12 -20.44
N GLU A 310 10.91 -13.26 -20.12
CA GLU A 310 10.28 -14.44 -19.52
C GLU A 310 10.71 -14.70 -18.07
N SER A 311 11.62 -13.87 -17.53
CA SER A 311 12.06 -13.96 -16.15
C SER A 311 10.95 -13.54 -15.20
N TYR A 312 10.88 -14.21 -14.04
CA TYR A 312 10.00 -13.79 -12.94
C TYR A 312 10.38 -12.43 -12.37
N LEU A 313 11.62 -11.98 -12.53
CA LEU A 313 12.03 -10.62 -12.20
C LEU A 313 12.63 -9.95 -13.44
N THR A 314 11.95 -8.92 -13.94
CA THR A 314 12.43 -8.05 -15.01
C THR A 314 12.74 -6.68 -14.44
N PHE A 315 13.90 -6.12 -14.75
CA PHE A 315 14.28 -4.75 -14.40
C PHE A 315 14.50 -3.93 -15.67
N ALA A 316 13.57 -3.02 -15.94
CA ALA A 316 13.59 -2.14 -17.09
C ALA A 316 14.07 -0.73 -16.68
N GLN A 317 15.25 -0.36 -17.13
CA GLN A 317 15.83 0.96 -16.88
C GLN A 317 15.86 1.76 -18.17
N ALA A 318 15.02 2.81 -18.24
CA ALA A 318 14.95 3.69 -19.41
C ALA A 318 14.54 5.10 -19.02
N GLY A 319 15.11 6.07 -19.70
CA GLY A 319 14.90 7.49 -19.44
C GLY A 319 13.44 7.94 -19.54
N CYS A 320 13.20 9.20 -19.18
CA CYS A 320 11.89 9.82 -19.25
C CYS A 320 11.39 9.89 -20.70
N GLY A 321 10.13 9.55 -20.95
CA GLY A 321 9.54 9.56 -22.29
C GLY A 321 9.82 8.30 -23.14
N SER A 322 10.49 7.29 -22.60
CA SER A 322 10.76 6.01 -23.30
C SER A 322 9.52 5.14 -23.53
N GLY A 323 8.40 5.43 -22.85
CA GLY A 323 7.17 4.65 -22.96
C GLY A 323 7.12 3.46 -21.99
N LYS A 324 7.73 3.58 -20.80
CA LYS A 324 7.78 2.56 -19.75
C LYS A 324 6.39 2.00 -19.39
N SER A 325 5.39 2.88 -19.20
CA SER A 325 4.05 2.45 -18.76
C SER A 325 3.41 1.48 -19.77
N ILE A 326 3.50 1.76 -21.06
CA ILE A 326 2.96 0.85 -22.08
C ILE A 326 3.80 -0.43 -22.22
N ALA A 327 5.13 -0.35 -22.01
CA ALA A 327 5.98 -1.54 -21.94
C ALA A 327 5.53 -2.47 -20.80
N ALA A 328 5.11 -1.91 -19.66
CA ALA A 328 4.57 -2.69 -18.55
C ALA A 328 3.26 -3.40 -18.89
N TYR A 329 2.33 -2.74 -19.59
CA TYR A 329 1.09 -3.38 -20.01
C TYR A 329 1.33 -4.46 -21.10
N LEU A 330 2.29 -4.26 -21.99
CA LEU A 330 2.72 -5.29 -22.96
C LEU A 330 3.33 -6.51 -22.26
N TRP A 331 4.16 -6.28 -21.25
CA TRP A 331 4.74 -7.34 -20.40
C TRP A 331 3.65 -8.08 -19.62
N ALA A 332 2.73 -7.36 -19.00
CA ALA A 332 1.59 -7.94 -18.30
C ALA A 332 0.68 -8.75 -19.23
N HIS A 333 0.44 -8.26 -20.46
CA HIS A 333 -0.30 -8.99 -21.48
C HIS A 333 0.35 -10.35 -21.82
N LYS A 334 1.68 -10.37 -22.00
CA LYS A 334 2.40 -11.63 -22.26
C LYS A 334 2.27 -12.62 -21.11
N TRP A 335 2.38 -12.13 -19.85
CA TRP A 335 2.18 -12.98 -18.69
C TRP A 335 0.74 -13.48 -18.57
N CYS A 336 -0.25 -12.64 -18.90
CA CYS A 336 -1.66 -13.02 -18.93
C CYS A 336 -1.92 -14.16 -19.94
N ASP A 337 -1.44 -14.02 -21.17
CA ASP A 337 -1.53 -15.04 -22.22
C ASP A 337 -0.81 -16.35 -21.83
N LYS A 338 0.37 -16.25 -21.21
CA LYS A 338 1.13 -17.41 -20.72
C LYS A 338 0.38 -18.17 -19.63
N LEU A 339 -0.18 -17.45 -18.64
CA LEU A 339 -0.90 -18.03 -17.51
C LEU A 339 -2.27 -18.60 -17.94
N GLU A 340 -2.97 -17.93 -18.85
CA GLU A 340 -4.22 -18.43 -19.45
C GLU A 340 -3.99 -19.78 -20.16
N LYS A 341 -2.92 -19.90 -20.95
CA LYS A 341 -2.52 -21.16 -21.61
C LYS A 341 -2.19 -22.28 -20.60
N GLN A 342 -1.85 -21.93 -19.38
CA GLN A 342 -1.66 -22.87 -18.26
C GLN A 342 -2.96 -23.16 -17.47
N GLY A 343 -4.12 -22.67 -17.95
CA GLY A 343 -5.41 -22.84 -17.30
C GLY A 343 -5.70 -21.87 -16.14
N ARG A 344 -4.92 -20.82 -15.98
CA ARG A 344 -5.11 -19.79 -14.95
C ARG A 344 -5.81 -18.57 -15.54
N ASN A 345 -7.10 -18.40 -15.27
CA ASN A 345 -7.95 -17.33 -15.79
C ASN A 345 -8.25 -16.22 -14.77
N ASN A 346 -7.59 -16.24 -13.62
CA ASN A 346 -7.83 -15.34 -12.49
C ASN A 346 -6.67 -14.38 -12.23
N LEU A 347 -6.02 -13.90 -13.29
CA LEU A 347 -4.88 -13.02 -13.16
C LEU A 347 -5.29 -11.61 -12.73
N HIS A 348 -4.60 -11.09 -11.73
CA HIS A 348 -4.65 -9.68 -11.34
C HIS A 348 -3.39 -8.95 -11.78
N ILE A 349 -3.49 -7.64 -11.92
CA ILE A 349 -2.34 -6.74 -12.14
C ILE A 349 -2.31 -5.70 -11.04
N PHE A 350 -1.22 -5.62 -10.31
CA PHE A 350 -0.92 -4.49 -9.43
C PHE A 350 0.07 -3.56 -10.12
N PHE A 351 -0.39 -2.38 -10.53
CA PHE A 351 0.47 -1.31 -11.01
C PHE A 351 0.78 -0.36 -9.86
N CYS A 352 1.99 -0.46 -9.31
CA CYS A 352 2.39 0.17 -8.05
C CYS A 352 3.28 1.37 -8.31
N LEU A 353 2.86 2.55 -7.87
CA LEU A 353 3.59 3.81 -8.00
C LEU A 353 4.04 4.34 -6.63
N PRO A 354 5.03 5.25 -6.57
CA PRO A 354 5.59 5.70 -5.29
C PRO A 354 4.68 6.65 -4.52
N THR A 355 3.80 7.41 -5.19
CA THR A 355 2.96 8.44 -4.55
C THR A 355 1.50 8.38 -5.00
N THR A 356 0.60 8.90 -4.17
CA THR A 356 -0.84 8.97 -4.50
C THR A 356 -1.11 9.82 -5.75
N GLY A 357 -0.36 10.90 -5.96
CA GLY A 357 -0.51 11.77 -7.14
C GLY A 357 -0.19 11.04 -8.44
N THR A 358 0.97 10.37 -8.50
CA THR A 358 1.36 9.58 -9.67
C THR A 358 0.39 8.44 -9.94
N THR A 359 -0.13 7.82 -8.87
CA THR A 359 -1.10 6.73 -8.96
C THR A 359 -2.42 7.21 -9.61
N THR A 360 -2.92 8.36 -9.17
CA THR A 360 -4.15 8.95 -9.71
C THR A 360 -3.99 9.34 -11.18
N GLU A 361 -2.87 9.95 -11.55
CA GLU A 361 -2.61 10.33 -12.95
C GLU A 361 -2.45 9.10 -13.86
N HIS A 362 -1.70 8.10 -13.41
CA HIS A 362 -1.56 6.86 -14.17
C HIS A 362 -2.92 6.17 -14.36
N PHE A 363 -3.76 6.14 -13.33
CA PHE A 363 -5.11 5.58 -13.43
C PHE A 363 -5.95 6.31 -14.47
N LYS A 364 -5.94 7.65 -14.49
CA LYS A 364 -6.66 8.45 -15.50
C LYS A 364 -6.15 8.20 -16.91
N ASP A 365 -4.83 8.23 -17.09
CA ASP A 365 -4.21 8.17 -18.43
C ASP A 365 -4.33 6.78 -19.07
N TYR A 366 -4.30 5.72 -18.28
CA TYR A 366 -4.23 4.34 -18.79
C TYR A 366 -5.42 3.47 -18.46
N ALA A 367 -6.00 3.57 -17.24
CA ALA A 367 -7.06 2.64 -16.84
C ALA A 367 -8.47 3.18 -17.09
N LEU A 368 -8.77 4.41 -16.64
CA LEU A 368 -10.13 4.96 -16.64
C LEU A 368 -10.76 5.07 -18.03
N GLU A 369 -9.96 5.44 -19.02
CA GLU A 369 -10.42 5.61 -20.41
C GLU A 369 -9.90 4.49 -21.34
N SER A 370 -9.58 3.33 -20.80
CA SER A 370 -8.96 2.23 -21.53
C SER A 370 -9.92 1.44 -22.42
N GLY A 371 -11.23 1.58 -22.20
CA GLY A 371 -12.25 0.71 -22.78
C GLY A 371 -12.44 -0.62 -22.02
N ILE A 372 -11.67 -0.86 -20.95
CA ILE A 372 -11.92 -1.98 -20.03
C ILE A 372 -13.17 -1.64 -19.19
N PRO A 373 -14.04 -2.62 -18.90
CA PRO A 373 -15.20 -2.42 -18.03
C PRO A 373 -14.80 -1.82 -16.68
N PRO A 374 -15.51 -0.77 -16.20
CA PRO A 374 -15.16 -0.08 -14.96
C PRO A 374 -15.08 -0.98 -13.72
N GLU A 375 -15.86 -2.04 -13.67
CA GLU A 375 -15.88 -3.03 -12.59
C GLU A 375 -14.59 -3.87 -12.50
N LEU A 376 -13.78 -3.91 -13.57
CA LEU A 376 -12.51 -4.62 -13.61
C LEU A 376 -11.31 -3.74 -13.24
N ILE A 377 -11.52 -2.44 -13.00
CA ILE A 377 -10.44 -1.49 -12.70
C ILE A 377 -10.63 -0.81 -11.34
N SER A 378 -9.56 -0.59 -10.61
CA SER A 378 -9.58 0.12 -9.33
C SER A 378 -8.40 1.06 -9.16
N LEU A 379 -8.69 2.24 -8.59
CA LEU A 379 -7.70 3.14 -8.03
C LEU A 379 -7.70 2.95 -6.51
N THR A 380 -6.58 2.50 -5.94
CA THR A 380 -6.48 2.21 -4.51
C THR A 380 -5.24 2.84 -3.89
N HIS A 381 -5.44 3.81 -3.02
CA HIS A 381 -4.39 4.43 -2.21
C HIS A 381 -4.99 5.02 -0.93
N SER A 382 -4.17 5.56 -0.03
CA SER A 382 -4.63 6.12 1.26
C SER A 382 -5.70 7.22 1.14
N ARG A 383 -5.96 7.71 -0.05
CA ARG A 383 -6.92 8.76 -0.38
C ARG A 383 -7.98 8.35 -1.42
N SER A 384 -8.01 7.09 -1.84
CA SER A 384 -9.10 6.58 -2.68
C SER A 384 -10.37 6.42 -1.84
N SER A 385 -11.44 6.99 -2.30
CA SER A 385 -12.71 7.18 -1.57
C SER A 385 -13.72 6.06 -1.89
N VAL A 386 -14.79 6.09 -1.37
CA VAL A 386 -15.97 6.78 -0.91
C VAL A 386 -17.18 5.82 -0.86
N ASP A 387 -17.29 4.82 -1.78
CA ASP A 387 -18.39 3.85 -1.76
C ASP A 387 -18.35 2.90 -0.55
N LEU A 388 -17.34 3.07 0.30
CA LEU A 388 -17.05 2.23 1.47
C LEU A 388 -17.59 2.82 2.80
N GLU A 389 -18.07 4.06 2.77
CA GLU A 389 -18.52 4.79 3.97
C GLU A 389 -19.67 4.12 4.69
N THR A 390 -20.65 3.62 3.96
CA THR A 390 -21.83 2.95 4.54
C THR A 390 -21.49 1.63 5.25
N MET A 391 -20.33 1.06 4.97
CA MET A 391 -19.83 -0.15 5.65
C MET A 391 -19.05 0.16 6.92
N ALA A 392 -18.34 1.28 6.95
CA ALA A 392 -17.47 1.65 8.06
C ALA A 392 -18.28 1.96 9.33
N GLU A 393 -19.36 2.72 9.22
CA GLU A 393 -20.13 3.23 10.36
C GLU A 393 -20.70 2.14 11.29
N THR A 394 -21.07 0.99 10.74
CA THR A 394 -21.69 -0.08 11.56
C THR A 394 -20.65 -1.05 12.16
N ALA A 395 -19.52 -1.24 11.52
CA ALA A 395 -18.47 -2.15 12.00
C ALA A 395 -17.52 -1.48 13.03
N ILE A 396 -17.49 -0.14 13.06
CA ILE A 396 -16.63 0.67 13.94
C ILE A 396 -16.88 0.39 15.43
N GLN A 397 -18.15 0.30 15.83
CA GLN A 397 -18.51 0.09 17.24
C GLN A 397 -18.08 -1.27 17.80
N GLU A 398 -17.94 -2.28 16.96
CA GLU A 398 -17.63 -3.65 17.37
C GLU A 398 -16.15 -3.92 17.52
N GLU A 399 -15.30 -3.42 16.59
CA GLU A 399 -13.85 -3.54 16.70
C GLU A 399 -13.25 -2.55 17.71
N ALA A 400 -13.89 -1.38 17.93
CA ALA A 400 -13.48 -0.45 18.97
C ALA A 400 -13.54 -1.11 20.36
N ASN A 401 -14.61 -1.85 20.65
CA ASN A 401 -14.75 -2.57 21.91
C ASN A 401 -13.75 -3.74 22.06
N GLU A 402 -13.27 -4.32 20.96
CA GLU A 402 -12.21 -5.34 21.00
C GLU A 402 -10.79 -4.74 21.07
N GLU A 403 -10.58 -3.53 20.58
CA GLU A 403 -9.27 -2.85 20.53
C GLU A 403 -9.00 -1.89 21.71
N GLU A 404 -10.02 -1.52 22.49
CA GLU A 404 -9.97 -0.46 23.53
C GLU A 404 -9.27 -0.81 24.84
N ASN A 405 -8.39 -1.78 24.90
CA ASN A 405 -7.55 -1.93 26.11
C ASN A 405 -6.30 -1.02 26.18
N ASP A 406 -6.08 -0.17 25.21
CA ASP A 406 -5.16 0.98 25.29
C ASP A 406 -5.98 2.26 25.43
N ILE A 407 -6.22 2.67 26.66
CA ILE A 407 -6.99 3.84 27.12
C ILE A 407 -6.45 5.15 26.50
N ALA A 408 -6.49 5.39 25.24
CA ALA A 408 -6.34 6.71 24.61
C ALA A 408 -6.23 6.74 23.07
N LYS A 409 -6.54 5.70 22.36
CA LYS A 409 -6.50 5.74 20.88
C LYS A 409 -7.88 5.51 20.27
N THR A 410 -8.72 6.49 20.52
CA THR A 410 -9.85 7.01 19.73
C THR A 410 -10.48 6.13 18.62
N ALA A 411 -11.78 6.22 18.50
CA ALA A 411 -12.66 5.78 17.40
C ALA A 411 -12.03 5.88 16.00
N SER A 412 -11.17 6.85 15.77
CA SER A 412 -10.39 7.09 14.56
C SER A 412 -9.42 5.98 14.15
N ALA A 413 -8.75 5.32 15.10
CA ALA A 413 -7.83 4.22 14.77
C ALA A 413 -8.62 2.95 14.40
N ALA A 414 -9.76 2.73 15.04
CA ALA A 414 -10.67 1.66 14.73
C ALA A 414 -11.33 1.87 13.35
N LEU A 415 -11.76 3.09 13.03
CA LEU A 415 -12.30 3.46 11.71
C LEU A 415 -11.29 3.20 10.59
N LYS A 416 -10.05 3.68 10.76
CA LYS A 416 -8.98 3.43 9.78
C LYS A 416 -8.68 1.94 9.62
N ALA A 417 -8.71 1.19 10.72
CA ALA A 417 -8.51 -0.26 10.68
C ALA A 417 -9.59 -0.96 9.85
N GLN A 418 -10.83 -0.54 9.98
CA GLN A 418 -11.96 -1.12 9.25
C GLN A 418 -11.93 -0.72 7.77
N GLN A 419 -11.58 0.53 7.46
CA GLN A 419 -11.38 0.98 6.06
C GLN A 419 -10.29 0.17 5.36
N ASP A 420 -9.12 -0.01 5.99
CA ASP A 420 -8.02 -0.83 5.43
C ASP A 420 -8.46 -2.27 5.14
N LYS A 421 -9.31 -2.86 5.99
CA LYS A 421 -9.86 -4.20 5.83
C LYS A 421 -10.78 -4.28 4.61
N ILE A 422 -11.75 -3.37 4.51
CA ILE A 422 -12.72 -3.34 3.41
C ILE A 422 -12.05 -3.04 2.07
N GLU A 423 -11.12 -2.09 2.04
CA GLU A 423 -10.35 -1.78 0.83
C GLU A 423 -9.50 -2.98 0.37
N GLY A 424 -8.91 -3.73 1.31
CA GLY A 424 -8.17 -4.95 1.00
C GLY A 424 -9.03 -6.04 0.38
N LEU A 425 -10.23 -6.26 0.92
CA LEU A 425 -11.19 -7.26 0.41
C LEU A 425 -11.77 -6.85 -0.96
N ALA A 426 -11.98 -5.56 -1.21
CA ALA A 426 -12.48 -5.06 -2.49
C ALA A 426 -11.54 -5.39 -3.66
N LEU A 427 -10.24 -5.58 -3.40
CA LEU A 427 -9.25 -5.94 -4.43
C LEU A 427 -9.38 -7.39 -4.92
N TRP A 428 -10.14 -8.24 -4.23
CA TRP A 428 -10.34 -9.63 -4.67
C TRP A 428 -11.14 -9.74 -5.96
N SER A 429 -12.07 -8.81 -6.18
CA SER A 429 -12.94 -8.81 -7.36
C SER A 429 -12.49 -7.87 -8.47
N THR A 430 -11.40 -7.13 -8.26
CA THR A 430 -10.96 -6.09 -9.19
C THR A 430 -9.59 -6.45 -9.75
N PRO A 431 -9.51 -6.97 -10.97
CA PRO A 431 -8.26 -7.54 -11.48
C PRO A 431 -7.23 -6.53 -11.99
N LEU A 432 -7.60 -5.30 -12.36
CA LEU A 432 -6.62 -4.23 -12.69
C LEU A 432 -6.59 -3.18 -11.59
N ILE A 433 -5.53 -3.19 -10.80
CA ILE A 433 -5.37 -2.36 -9.61
C ILE A 433 -4.21 -1.38 -9.82
N VAL A 434 -4.52 -0.09 -9.88
CA VAL A 434 -3.51 0.98 -9.86
C VAL A 434 -3.43 1.51 -8.44
N THR A 435 -2.25 1.39 -7.82
CA THR A 435 -2.09 1.60 -6.38
C THR A 435 -0.72 2.19 -6.02
N THR A 436 -0.57 2.60 -4.76
CA THR A 436 0.77 2.90 -4.24
C THR A 436 1.52 1.61 -3.86
N ALA A 437 2.85 1.64 -3.95
CA ALA A 437 3.70 0.50 -3.61
C ALA A 437 3.47 -0.03 -2.18
N ASP A 438 3.02 0.83 -1.27
CA ASP A 438 2.68 0.45 0.12
C ASP A 438 1.58 -0.61 0.21
N THR A 439 0.67 -0.66 -0.76
CA THR A 439 -0.43 -1.65 -0.79
C THR A 439 0.10 -3.07 -0.91
N VAL A 440 1.18 -3.28 -1.66
CA VAL A 440 1.82 -4.59 -1.81
C VAL A 440 2.95 -4.77 -0.81
N LEU A 441 3.90 -3.85 -0.76
CA LEU A 441 5.09 -3.96 0.09
C LEU A 441 4.76 -3.85 1.59
N GLY A 442 3.61 -3.28 1.93
CA GLY A 442 3.06 -3.29 3.28
C GLY A 442 2.87 -4.71 3.85
N LEU A 443 2.80 -5.75 3.01
CA LEU A 443 2.80 -7.13 3.46
C LEU A 443 4.06 -7.44 4.30
N MET A 444 5.21 -6.93 3.89
CA MET A 444 6.47 -7.10 4.64
C MET A 444 6.45 -6.37 5.99
N ALA A 445 5.71 -5.28 6.08
CA ALA A 445 5.51 -4.50 7.30
C ALA A 445 4.28 -4.92 8.12
N ASN A 446 3.61 -6.02 7.80
CA ASN A 446 2.38 -6.47 8.45
C ASN A 446 1.25 -5.41 8.39
N ALA A 447 1.20 -4.58 7.33
CA ALA A 447 0.17 -3.56 7.16
C ALA A 447 -1.19 -4.19 6.83
N ARG A 448 -2.27 -3.67 7.41
CA ARG A 448 -3.63 -4.26 7.33
C ARG A 448 -4.09 -4.46 5.89
N ARG A 449 -4.11 -3.39 5.09
CA ARG A 449 -4.54 -3.46 3.70
C ARG A 449 -3.81 -4.55 2.91
N ALA A 450 -2.47 -4.60 3.02
CA ALA A 450 -1.65 -5.58 2.31
C ALA A 450 -1.98 -7.02 2.73
N ILE A 451 -2.20 -7.27 4.02
CA ILE A 451 -2.56 -8.62 4.51
C ILE A 451 -3.92 -9.04 3.95
N TYR A 452 -4.94 -8.20 4.02
CA TYR A 452 -6.26 -8.52 3.46
C TYR A 452 -6.25 -8.62 1.94
N SER A 453 -5.31 -7.95 1.27
CA SER A 453 -5.12 -8.05 -0.19
C SER A 453 -4.27 -9.27 -0.60
N THR A 454 -3.69 -10.02 0.34
CA THR A 454 -2.78 -11.14 0.04
C THR A 454 -3.35 -12.13 -0.99
N PRO A 455 -4.63 -12.55 -0.93
CA PRO A 455 -5.19 -13.43 -1.94
C PRO A 455 -5.06 -12.88 -3.37
N ALA A 456 -5.41 -11.61 -3.59
CA ALA A 456 -5.28 -10.96 -4.89
C ALA A 456 -3.81 -10.75 -5.30
N ILE A 457 -2.93 -10.38 -4.35
CA ILE A 457 -1.48 -10.23 -4.59
C ILE A 457 -0.87 -11.55 -5.06
N MET A 458 -1.26 -12.68 -4.48
CA MET A 458 -0.73 -13.99 -4.87
C MET A 458 -1.21 -14.45 -6.26
N GLN A 459 -2.31 -13.92 -6.76
CA GLN A 459 -2.82 -14.21 -8.10
C GLN A 459 -2.38 -13.21 -9.17
N SER A 460 -1.43 -12.32 -8.87
CA SER A 460 -1.10 -11.18 -9.71
C SER A 460 0.24 -11.29 -10.44
N VAL A 461 0.41 -10.41 -11.42
CA VAL A 461 1.69 -9.86 -11.86
C VAL A 461 1.82 -8.45 -11.28
N ILE A 462 3.03 -8.04 -10.89
CA ILE A 462 3.24 -6.78 -10.19
C ILE A 462 4.21 -5.90 -10.95
N VAL A 463 3.83 -4.65 -11.14
CA VAL A 463 4.69 -3.60 -11.69
C VAL A 463 5.02 -2.62 -10.57
N PHE A 464 6.30 -2.42 -10.27
CA PHE A 464 6.77 -1.32 -9.43
C PHE A 464 7.43 -0.28 -10.32
N ASP A 465 6.78 0.85 -10.49
CA ASP A 465 7.28 1.97 -11.28
C ASP A 465 7.98 3.02 -10.41
N GLU A 466 8.94 3.70 -11.01
CA GLU A 466 9.75 4.77 -10.40
C GLU A 466 10.40 4.35 -9.05
N ILE A 467 10.99 3.15 -9.00
CA ILE A 467 11.58 2.58 -7.76
C ILE A 467 12.73 3.43 -7.20
N HIS A 468 13.31 4.35 -7.97
CA HIS A 468 14.29 5.32 -7.48
C HIS A 468 13.72 6.26 -6.39
N ALA A 469 12.40 6.47 -6.41
CA ALA A 469 11.69 7.33 -5.46
C ALA A 469 11.33 6.61 -4.14
N PHE A 470 11.65 5.34 -4.00
CA PHE A 470 11.45 4.62 -2.75
C PHE A 470 12.47 5.09 -1.71
N ASP A 471 12.00 5.45 -0.52
CA ASP A 471 12.89 5.66 0.63
C ASP A 471 13.56 4.35 1.06
N ASP A 472 14.50 4.38 2.00
CA ASP A 472 15.26 3.19 2.40
C ASP A 472 14.39 2.13 3.07
N TYR A 473 13.28 2.52 3.74
CA TYR A 473 12.33 1.57 4.32
C TYR A 473 11.58 0.82 3.23
N LEU A 474 10.97 1.55 2.29
CA LEU A 474 10.18 0.95 1.21
C LEU A 474 11.07 0.12 0.28
N PHE A 475 12.27 0.60 -0.04
CA PHE A 475 13.24 -0.17 -0.83
C PHE A 475 13.71 -1.44 -0.10
N GLY A 476 13.93 -1.36 1.21
CA GLY A 476 14.22 -2.53 2.03
C GLY A 476 13.09 -3.57 2.01
N HIS A 477 11.82 -3.13 2.12
CA HIS A 477 10.66 -4.01 1.99
C HIS A 477 10.56 -4.61 0.58
N LEU A 478 10.91 -3.87 -0.48
CA LEU A 478 11.00 -4.41 -1.84
C LEU A 478 12.00 -5.58 -1.91
N LEU A 479 13.20 -5.41 -1.38
CA LEU A 479 14.21 -6.49 -1.40
C LEU A 479 13.73 -7.74 -0.66
N VAL A 480 13.11 -7.57 0.52
CA VAL A 480 12.55 -8.69 1.29
C VAL A 480 11.40 -9.35 0.54
N PHE A 481 10.54 -8.58 -0.12
CA PHE A 481 9.45 -9.08 -0.95
C PHE A 481 9.98 -9.94 -2.11
N LEU A 482 10.94 -9.42 -2.87
CA LEU A 482 11.57 -10.12 -4.01
C LEU A 482 12.23 -11.43 -3.59
N LYS A 483 12.88 -11.46 -2.41
CA LYS A 483 13.47 -12.67 -1.84
C LYS A 483 12.42 -13.72 -1.48
N ASN A 484 11.30 -13.30 -0.86
CA ASN A 484 10.29 -14.22 -0.36
C ASN A 484 9.32 -14.74 -1.43
N PHE A 485 9.20 -14.04 -2.56
CA PHE A 485 8.33 -14.43 -3.69
C PHE A 485 9.12 -14.59 -4.99
N PRO A 486 10.04 -15.58 -5.08
CA PRO A 486 10.95 -15.73 -6.21
C PRO A 486 10.26 -16.07 -7.53
N ARG A 487 9.06 -16.65 -7.50
CA ARG A 487 8.28 -17.05 -8.70
C ARG A 487 7.03 -16.20 -8.94
N LEU A 488 6.85 -15.11 -8.19
CA LEU A 488 5.83 -14.10 -8.49
C LEU A 488 6.38 -13.20 -9.60
N PRO A 489 5.68 -13.03 -10.74
CA PRO A 489 6.17 -12.16 -11.81
C PRO A 489 6.20 -10.69 -11.35
N VAL A 490 7.37 -10.08 -11.39
CA VAL A 490 7.59 -8.68 -11.00
C VAL A 490 8.36 -7.94 -12.08
N LEU A 491 7.86 -6.78 -12.47
CA LEU A 491 8.55 -5.81 -13.30
C LEU A 491 8.93 -4.59 -12.46
N LEU A 492 10.23 -4.31 -12.37
CA LEU A 492 10.77 -3.09 -11.79
C LEU A 492 11.06 -2.08 -12.89
N MET A 493 10.64 -0.83 -12.73
CA MET A 493 10.88 0.23 -13.70
C MET A 493 11.45 1.48 -13.04
N THR A 494 12.38 2.14 -13.72
CA THR A 494 12.91 3.43 -13.31
C THR A 494 13.66 4.13 -14.46
N ALA A 495 13.85 5.44 -14.35
CA ALA A 495 14.76 6.17 -15.24
C ALA A 495 16.22 6.08 -14.74
N SER A 496 16.43 6.04 -13.45
CA SER A 496 17.77 5.99 -12.82
C SER A 496 17.68 5.25 -11.49
N LEU A 497 18.76 4.54 -11.14
CA LEU A 497 18.85 3.86 -9.84
C LEU A 497 20.31 3.94 -9.35
N PRO A 498 20.57 4.32 -8.08
CA PRO A 498 21.89 4.24 -7.50
C PRO A 498 22.49 2.83 -7.63
N GLU A 499 23.77 2.75 -7.97
CA GLU A 499 24.46 1.47 -8.24
C GLU A 499 24.34 0.49 -7.05
N GLN A 500 24.49 1.00 -5.81
CA GLN A 500 24.31 0.19 -4.61
C GLN A 500 22.93 -0.49 -4.52
N ARG A 501 21.87 0.20 -4.95
CA ARG A 501 20.51 -0.37 -4.96
C ARG A 501 20.35 -1.40 -6.08
N ARG A 502 20.95 -1.15 -7.24
CA ARG A 502 20.97 -2.11 -8.34
C ARG A 502 21.67 -3.41 -7.92
N LEU A 503 22.87 -3.31 -7.36
CA LEU A 503 23.63 -4.44 -6.84
C LEU A 503 22.87 -5.20 -5.72
N ALA A 504 22.13 -4.49 -4.86
CA ALA A 504 21.31 -5.11 -3.83
C ALA A 504 20.18 -5.96 -4.43
N ILE A 505 19.53 -5.50 -5.51
CA ILE A 505 18.51 -6.28 -6.22
C ILE A 505 19.15 -7.52 -6.85
N GLU A 506 20.26 -7.38 -7.56
CA GLU A 506 20.99 -8.49 -8.19
C GLU A 506 21.46 -9.55 -7.17
N LYS A 507 21.93 -9.10 -6.00
CA LYS A 507 22.34 -10.01 -4.92
C LYS A 507 21.17 -10.84 -4.38
N VAL A 508 19.98 -10.23 -4.25
CA VAL A 508 18.78 -10.90 -3.76
C VAL A 508 18.14 -11.79 -4.83
N ARG A 509 18.22 -11.37 -6.11
CA ARG A 509 17.64 -12.04 -7.27
C ARG A 509 18.66 -12.12 -8.42
N PRO A 510 19.58 -13.11 -8.36
CA PRO A 510 20.58 -13.30 -9.42
C PRO A 510 19.97 -13.71 -10.78
N ASP A 511 18.71 -14.16 -10.80
CA ASP A 511 17.91 -14.50 -11.99
C ASP A 511 17.29 -13.28 -12.68
N LEU A 512 17.60 -12.05 -12.25
CA LEU A 512 17.13 -10.81 -12.81
C LEU A 512 17.40 -10.69 -14.31
N CYS A 513 16.36 -10.39 -15.09
CA CYS A 513 16.48 -9.98 -16.49
C CYS A 513 16.57 -8.45 -16.58
N TYR A 514 17.71 -7.94 -16.97
CA TYR A 514 17.91 -6.50 -17.17
C TYR A 514 17.57 -6.08 -18.60
N VAL A 515 16.71 -5.06 -18.76
CA VAL A 515 16.31 -4.50 -20.05
C VAL A 515 16.67 -3.00 -20.07
N PRO A 516 17.72 -2.60 -20.83
CA PRO A 516 18.09 -1.19 -20.99
C PRO A 516 17.12 -0.45 -21.91
N GLY A 517 17.11 0.87 -21.77
CA GLY A 517 16.41 1.77 -22.70
C GLY A 517 16.90 1.69 -24.13
N ASP A 518 16.09 2.23 -25.06
CA ASP A 518 16.48 2.33 -26.47
C ASP A 518 17.67 3.29 -26.64
N GLU A 519 18.79 2.79 -27.15
CA GLU A 519 20.03 3.57 -27.27
C GLU A 519 19.85 4.85 -28.08
N LYS A 520 19.05 4.82 -29.17
CA LYS A 520 18.79 6.01 -30.00
C LYS A 520 18.06 7.10 -29.22
N LEU A 521 17.19 6.70 -28.28
CA LEU A 521 16.44 7.62 -27.44
C LEU A 521 17.27 8.11 -26.25
N GLU A 522 18.06 7.23 -25.65
CA GLU A 522 18.93 7.53 -24.50
C GLU A 522 20.08 8.46 -24.88
N THR A 523 20.62 8.33 -26.10
CA THR A 523 21.72 9.17 -26.64
C THR A 523 21.24 10.42 -27.36
N LEU A 524 19.93 10.67 -27.41
CA LEU A 524 19.37 11.86 -28.08
C LEU A 524 19.74 13.13 -27.29
N PRO A 525 20.46 14.10 -27.89
CA PRO A 525 20.78 15.35 -27.23
C PRO A 525 19.53 16.16 -26.89
N ARG A 526 19.38 16.51 -25.62
CA ARG A 526 18.15 17.16 -25.11
C ARG A 526 18.40 18.41 -24.31
N TYR A 527 19.58 18.55 -23.66
CA TYR A 527 19.82 19.52 -22.61
C TYR A 527 21.09 20.34 -22.82
N HIS A 528 20.97 21.64 -22.52
CA HIS A 528 22.11 22.52 -22.31
C HIS A 528 22.16 22.95 -20.85
N ILE A 529 23.10 22.43 -20.07
CA ILE A 529 23.22 22.76 -18.65
C ILE A 529 24.03 24.02 -18.43
N GLN A 530 23.51 24.93 -17.59
CA GLN A 530 24.24 26.08 -17.05
C GLN A 530 24.28 25.99 -15.51
N TYR A 531 25.48 26.07 -14.92
CA TYR A 531 25.71 26.00 -13.47
C TYR A 531 27.05 26.66 -13.11
N PRO A 532 27.17 27.36 -11.99
CA PRO A 532 26.05 27.85 -11.16
C PRO A 532 25.39 29.08 -11.78
N VAL A 533 24.07 29.21 -11.58
CA VAL A 533 23.31 30.40 -12.02
C VAL A 533 22.72 31.09 -10.78
N ASN A 534 22.80 32.45 -10.77
CA ASN A 534 22.11 33.24 -9.75
C ASN A 534 20.63 33.40 -10.15
N HIS A 535 19.71 33.26 -9.20
CA HIS A 535 18.28 33.45 -9.44
C HIS A 535 17.91 34.78 -10.09
N GLN A 536 18.62 35.87 -9.78
CA GLN A 536 18.39 37.17 -10.39
C GLN A 536 18.69 37.18 -11.89
N ASN A 537 19.67 36.39 -12.34
CA ASN A 537 20.08 36.33 -13.75
C ASN A 537 19.22 35.35 -14.58
N THR A 538 18.23 34.72 -13.97
CA THR A 538 17.35 33.79 -14.69
C THR A 538 16.19 34.47 -15.40
N TRP A 539 15.83 35.71 -14.99
CA TRP A 539 14.68 36.43 -15.56
C TRP A 539 14.86 36.77 -17.04
N ASP A 540 16.07 37.07 -17.50
CA ASP A 540 16.37 37.31 -18.92
C ASP A 540 16.07 36.07 -19.76
N ALA A 541 16.39 34.88 -19.24
CA ALA A 541 16.06 33.61 -19.90
C ALA A 541 14.55 33.35 -19.92
N VAL A 542 13.83 33.70 -18.85
CA VAL A 542 12.38 33.63 -18.78
C VAL A 542 11.74 34.55 -19.81
N GLU A 543 12.14 35.81 -19.85
CA GLU A 543 11.64 36.81 -20.83
C GLU A 543 11.82 36.33 -22.26
N LYS A 544 13.05 35.84 -22.59
CA LYS A 544 13.33 35.26 -23.91
C LYS A 544 12.48 34.03 -24.23
N CYS A 545 12.24 33.15 -23.27
CA CYS A 545 11.39 31.97 -23.46
C CYS A 545 9.94 32.38 -23.73
N ILE A 546 9.40 33.31 -22.92
CA ILE A 546 8.01 33.80 -23.04
C ILE A 546 7.79 34.54 -24.35
N ALA A 547 8.76 35.40 -24.78
CA ALA A 547 8.70 36.12 -26.06
C ALA A 547 8.54 35.16 -27.26
N ASN A 548 9.02 33.92 -27.14
CA ASN A 548 8.86 32.86 -28.12
C ASN A 548 7.66 31.94 -27.84
N ASN A 549 6.72 32.34 -27.03
CA ASN A 549 5.57 31.55 -26.59
C ASN A 549 5.96 30.21 -25.92
N GLY A 550 7.14 30.15 -25.30
CA GLY A 550 7.67 28.95 -24.67
C GLY A 550 7.09 28.67 -23.29
N LYS A 551 7.31 27.46 -22.82
CA LYS A 551 6.87 26.95 -21.51
C LYS A 551 8.02 26.93 -20.52
N VAL A 552 7.89 27.62 -19.39
CA VAL A 552 8.88 27.69 -18.33
C VAL A 552 8.47 26.79 -17.16
N LEU A 553 9.36 25.87 -16.78
CA LEU A 553 9.26 25.10 -15.53
C LEU A 553 10.33 25.60 -14.56
N TRP A 554 9.90 26.12 -13.41
CA TRP A 554 10.79 26.59 -12.35
C TRP A 554 10.60 25.75 -11.09
N VAL A 555 11.61 24.94 -10.74
CA VAL A 555 11.51 24.01 -9.60
C VAL A 555 12.34 24.51 -8.42
N ARG A 556 11.67 24.75 -7.30
CA ARG A 556 12.29 25.20 -6.05
C ARG A 556 12.28 24.06 -5.03
N ASN A 557 13.33 24.00 -4.17
CA ASN A 557 13.42 22.95 -3.15
C ASN A 557 12.46 23.16 -1.96
N ARG A 558 11.97 24.37 -1.74
CA ARG A 558 11.10 24.73 -0.62
C ARG A 558 9.84 25.45 -1.09
N VAL A 559 8.73 25.20 -0.41
CA VAL A 559 7.45 25.81 -0.74
C VAL A 559 7.48 27.33 -0.58
N GLU A 560 8.17 27.82 0.46
CA GLU A 560 8.33 29.26 0.68
C GLU A 560 8.97 29.93 -0.54
N TRP A 561 10.08 29.37 -1.02
CA TRP A 561 10.79 29.91 -2.20
C TRP A 561 9.97 29.79 -3.49
N ALA A 562 9.16 28.71 -3.61
CA ALA A 562 8.25 28.57 -4.74
C ALA A 562 7.17 29.66 -4.73
N ASN A 563 6.60 29.96 -3.56
CA ASN A 563 5.61 31.02 -3.40
C ASN A 563 6.17 32.43 -3.67
N GLU A 564 7.39 32.72 -3.22
CA GLU A 564 8.09 33.97 -3.52
C GLU A 564 8.31 34.12 -5.03
N THR A 565 8.86 33.08 -5.67
CA THR A 565 9.11 33.08 -7.13
C THR A 565 7.81 33.22 -7.93
N TYR A 566 6.72 32.56 -7.51
CA TYR A 566 5.40 32.68 -8.11
C TYR A 566 4.88 34.13 -8.03
N THR A 567 4.99 34.75 -6.86
CA THR A 567 4.52 36.12 -6.64
C THR A 567 5.28 37.10 -7.51
N GLU A 568 6.61 36.94 -7.61
CA GLU A 568 7.48 37.76 -8.46
C GLU A 568 7.17 37.55 -9.95
N ALA A 569 7.01 36.28 -10.38
CA ALA A 569 6.69 35.98 -11.78
C ALA A 569 5.34 36.56 -12.19
N LYS A 570 4.33 36.48 -11.32
CA LYS A 570 3.01 37.04 -11.59
C LYS A 570 3.01 38.57 -11.69
N ALA A 571 3.82 39.22 -10.87
CA ALA A 571 3.99 40.67 -10.94
C ALA A 571 4.73 41.13 -12.23
N LYS A 572 5.73 40.34 -12.69
CA LYS A 572 6.47 40.65 -13.91
C LYS A 572 5.72 40.34 -15.21
N PHE A 573 4.85 39.31 -15.19
CA PHE A 573 4.15 38.82 -16.38
C PHE A 573 2.62 38.70 -16.11
N PRO A 574 1.94 39.84 -15.96
CA PRO A 574 0.51 39.86 -15.58
C PRO A 574 -0.40 39.20 -16.65
N ASP A 575 0.00 39.24 -17.92
CA ASP A 575 -0.78 38.73 -19.06
C ASP A 575 -0.48 37.24 -19.39
N ILE A 576 0.44 36.61 -18.66
CA ILE A 576 0.85 35.24 -18.89
C ILE A 576 0.23 34.35 -17.82
N SER A 577 -0.15 33.09 -18.18
CA SER A 577 -0.57 32.12 -17.19
C SER A 577 0.63 31.72 -16.32
N VAL A 578 0.60 32.14 -15.05
CA VAL A 578 1.58 31.82 -14.03
C VAL A 578 0.89 30.98 -12.96
N ASN A 579 1.41 29.77 -12.73
CA ASN A 579 0.87 28.84 -11.74
C ASN A 579 1.93 28.45 -10.70
N VAL A 580 1.48 28.18 -9.46
CA VAL A 580 2.31 27.51 -8.44
C VAL A 580 1.72 26.15 -8.08
N TYR A 581 2.58 25.13 -7.96
CA TYR A 581 2.13 23.75 -7.66
C TYR A 581 3.03 23.07 -6.63
N HIS A 582 2.41 22.75 -5.45
CA HIS A 582 3.12 22.11 -4.33
C HIS A 582 2.14 21.40 -3.37
N SER A 583 2.65 20.75 -2.33
CA SER A 583 1.87 19.91 -1.40
C SER A 583 0.96 20.69 -0.43
N ARG A 584 1.16 22.01 -0.22
CA ARG A 584 0.42 22.81 0.76
C ARG A 584 -0.89 23.41 0.23
N LEU A 585 -1.45 22.85 -0.82
CA LEU A 585 -2.82 23.12 -1.28
C LEU A 585 -3.75 22.03 -0.72
N ARG A 586 -5.01 22.37 -0.38
CA ARG A 586 -6.05 21.38 -0.11
C ARG A 586 -6.11 20.40 -1.29
N TYR A 587 -6.50 19.17 -1.04
CA TYR A 587 -6.52 18.18 -2.12
C TYR A 587 -7.39 18.59 -3.30
N LYS A 588 -8.61 19.12 -3.03
CA LYS A 588 -9.51 19.65 -4.08
C LYS A 588 -8.85 20.76 -4.90
N ASP A 589 -8.23 21.75 -4.25
CA ASP A 589 -7.60 22.90 -4.89
C ASP A 589 -6.37 22.48 -5.69
N ARG A 590 -5.63 21.47 -5.19
CA ARG A 590 -4.48 20.89 -5.87
C ARG A 590 -4.87 20.11 -7.13
N SER A 591 -6.00 19.38 -7.10
CA SER A 591 -6.52 18.66 -8.26
C SER A 591 -6.94 19.61 -9.38
N ASP A 592 -7.59 20.72 -9.04
CA ASP A 592 -7.99 21.74 -10.00
C ASP A 592 -6.77 22.47 -10.59
N ARG A 593 -5.79 22.79 -9.75
CA ARG A 593 -4.53 23.41 -10.18
C ARG A 593 -3.74 22.47 -11.10
N HIS A 594 -3.72 21.18 -10.82
CA HIS A 594 -3.07 20.19 -11.66
C HIS A 594 -3.64 20.20 -13.08
N ARG A 595 -4.99 20.14 -13.19
CA ARG A 595 -5.67 20.22 -14.50
C ARG A 595 -5.32 21.50 -15.27
N GLN A 596 -5.39 22.65 -14.59
CA GLN A 596 -5.03 23.94 -15.20
C GLN A 596 -3.60 23.95 -15.74
N VAL A 597 -2.64 23.46 -14.95
CA VAL A 597 -1.21 23.39 -15.36
C VAL A 597 -1.02 22.52 -16.60
N ILE A 598 -1.64 21.34 -16.65
CA ILE A 598 -1.56 20.44 -17.80
C ILE A 598 -2.19 21.08 -19.04
N ASP A 599 -3.34 21.72 -18.91
CA ASP A 599 -4.02 22.41 -20.01
C ASP A 599 -3.17 23.57 -20.55
N ASP A 600 -2.57 24.39 -19.68
CA ASP A 600 -1.71 25.51 -20.06
C ASP A 600 -0.47 25.03 -20.83
N PHE A 601 0.12 23.91 -20.41
CA PHE A 601 1.30 23.35 -21.09
C PHE A 601 0.98 22.62 -22.39
N LYS A 602 -0.26 22.15 -22.58
CA LYS A 602 -0.73 21.55 -23.84
C LYS A 602 -1.08 22.60 -24.90
N GLN A 603 -1.45 23.84 -24.52
CA GLN A 603 -1.83 24.89 -25.48
C GLN A 603 -0.63 25.33 -26.31
N LYS A 604 -0.64 25.00 -27.59
CA LYS A 604 0.40 25.43 -28.55
C LYS A 604 0.33 26.96 -28.78
N GLY A 605 1.46 27.61 -28.92
CA GLY A 605 1.55 29.04 -29.26
C GLY A 605 1.17 30.00 -28.12
N LYS A 606 1.02 29.52 -26.90
CA LYS A 606 0.83 30.37 -25.71
C LYS A 606 1.95 30.13 -24.70
N ALA A 607 2.53 31.21 -24.17
CA ALA A 607 3.48 31.12 -23.07
C ALA A 607 2.80 30.68 -21.76
N ALA A 608 3.55 29.97 -20.90
CA ALA A 608 3.11 29.66 -19.54
C ALA A 608 4.31 29.46 -18.59
N ILE A 609 4.13 29.82 -17.33
CA ILE A 609 5.11 29.61 -16.27
C ILE A 609 4.51 28.71 -15.22
N LEU A 610 5.20 27.64 -14.87
CA LEU A 610 4.92 26.82 -13.71
C LEU A 610 6.06 26.94 -12.71
N VAL A 611 5.76 27.41 -11.51
CA VAL A 611 6.65 27.32 -10.35
C VAL A 611 6.20 26.13 -9.51
N ALA A 612 7.10 25.19 -9.23
CA ALA A 612 6.74 23.98 -8.52
C ALA A 612 7.82 23.57 -7.49
N THR A 613 7.48 22.62 -6.65
CA THR A 613 8.46 21.91 -5.80
C THR A 613 8.70 20.50 -6.34
N GLN A 614 9.17 19.57 -5.49
CA GLN A 614 9.43 18.16 -5.84
C GLN A 614 8.24 17.45 -6.50
N VAL A 615 7.02 17.97 -6.34
CA VAL A 615 5.83 17.43 -7.02
C VAL A 615 5.95 17.42 -8.55
N ALA A 616 6.80 18.30 -9.14
CA ALA A 616 7.09 18.32 -10.57
C ALA A 616 7.91 17.12 -11.06
N GLU A 617 8.64 16.44 -10.16
CA GLU A 617 9.52 15.33 -10.52
C GLU A 617 8.72 14.10 -10.99
N MET A 618 7.54 13.85 -10.42
CA MET A 618 6.79 12.62 -10.63
C MET A 618 5.35 12.80 -11.12
N SER A 619 4.65 13.89 -10.73
CA SER A 619 3.19 13.99 -10.91
C SER A 619 2.74 14.73 -12.16
N LEU A 620 3.64 15.30 -12.98
CA LEU A 620 3.27 16.17 -14.09
C LEU A 620 3.74 15.63 -15.43
N ASP A 621 2.79 15.30 -16.31
CA ASP A 621 3.10 14.99 -17.73
C ASP A 621 3.11 16.27 -18.56
N LEU A 622 4.23 17.01 -18.48
CA LEU A 622 4.46 18.24 -19.21
C LEU A 622 5.81 18.22 -19.94
N SER A 623 5.94 19.08 -20.95
CA SER A 623 7.20 19.33 -21.66
C SER A 623 7.49 20.83 -21.63
N ALA A 624 8.58 21.21 -20.96
CA ALA A 624 9.04 22.59 -20.88
C ALA A 624 10.07 22.92 -21.98
N ASP A 625 10.19 24.20 -22.29
CA ASP A 625 11.22 24.79 -23.19
C ASP A 625 12.37 25.38 -22.41
N LEU A 626 12.14 25.74 -21.14
CA LEU A 626 13.13 26.23 -20.19
C LEU A 626 12.91 25.57 -18.84
N LEU A 627 13.96 24.96 -18.27
CA LEU A 627 14.01 24.52 -16.91
C LEU A 627 14.88 25.42 -16.07
N ILE A 628 14.37 25.96 -14.97
CA ILE A 628 15.13 26.60 -13.90
C ILE A 628 14.96 25.75 -12.64
N THR A 629 16.03 25.39 -11.96
CA THR A 629 15.94 24.54 -10.80
C THR A 629 16.99 24.88 -9.75
N ASP A 630 16.62 24.80 -8.46
CA ASP A 630 17.59 24.75 -7.39
C ASP A 630 18.43 23.47 -7.52
N ILE A 631 19.70 23.53 -7.09
CA ILE A 631 20.55 22.32 -6.97
C ILE A 631 19.88 21.29 -6.06
N ALA A 632 19.81 20.04 -6.51
CA ALA A 632 19.16 18.93 -5.84
C ALA A 632 19.93 17.63 -6.10
N PRO A 633 19.71 16.54 -5.35
CA PRO A 633 20.36 15.25 -5.61
C PRO A 633 20.20 14.80 -7.07
N PRO A 634 21.20 14.07 -7.64
CA PRO A 634 21.17 13.65 -9.04
C PRO A 634 19.87 12.97 -9.48
N PRO A 635 19.25 12.04 -8.72
CA PRO A 635 17.97 11.44 -9.12
C PRO A 635 16.86 12.49 -9.29
N ALA A 636 16.77 13.47 -8.41
CA ALA A 636 15.79 14.55 -8.50
C ALA A 636 16.04 15.43 -9.73
N LEU A 637 17.30 15.82 -9.98
CA LEU A 637 17.66 16.62 -11.16
C LEU A 637 17.40 15.86 -12.46
N ILE A 638 17.69 14.56 -12.54
CA ILE A 638 17.36 13.72 -13.70
C ILE A 638 15.86 13.74 -13.99
N GLN A 639 15.02 13.66 -12.97
CA GLN A 639 13.56 13.72 -13.14
C GLN A 639 13.06 15.11 -13.58
N ARG A 640 13.64 16.19 -13.00
CA ARG A 640 13.33 17.57 -13.42
C ARG A 640 13.75 17.81 -14.88
N MET A 641 14.93 17.37 -15.26
CA MET A 641 15.41 17.44 -16.65
C MET A 641 14.57 16.55 -17.57
N GLY A 642 14.02 15.46 -17.06
CA GLY A 642 13.05 14.63 -17.78
C GLY A 642 11.73 15.34 -18.15
N ARG A 643 11.46 16.53 -17.61
CA ARG A 643 10.34 17.44 -17.99
C ARG A 643 10.74 18.47 -19.03
N LEU A 644 12.03 18.61 -19.32
CA LEU A 644 12.55 19.50 -20.34
C LEU A 644 12.71 18.74 -21.66
N ASN A 645 12.22 19.31 -22.76
CA ASN A 645 12.28 18.68 -24.09
C ASN A 645 11.76 17.22 -24.13
N ARG A 646 10.74 16.92 -23.31
CA ARG A 646 10.25 15.55 -23.07
C ARG A 646 9.72 14.85 -24.31
N ARG A 647 9.18 15.63 -25.27
CA ARG A 647 8.56 15.10 -26.50
C ARG A 647 9.54 14.89 -27.66
N ALA A 648 10.82 15.17 -27.44
CA ALA A 648 11.84 14.90 -28.46
C ALA A 648 11.99 13.41 -28.73
N THR A 649 12.03 13.05 -30.01
CA THR A 649 12.20 11.67 -30.49
C THR A 649 13.33 11.65 -31.55
N PRO A 650 13.91 10.48 -31.85
CA PRO A 650 14.91 10.37 -32.91
C PRO A 650 14.43 10.90 -34.26
N ASP A 651 13.15 10.76 -34.59
CA ASP A 651 12.55 11.27 -35.83
C ASP A 651 12.21 12.77 -35.76
N ASN A 652 12.05 13.32 -34.56
CA ASN A 652 11.80 14.75 -34.32
C ASN A 652 12.58 15.22 -33.07
N PRO A 653 13.91 15.36 -33.19
CA PRO A 653 14.78 15.60 -32.06
C PRO A 653 14.58 17.00 -31.44
N GLY A 654 14.19 17.98 -32.25
CA GLY A 654 14.16 19.38 -31.84
C GLY A 654 15.54 19.90 -31.45
N GLU A 655 15.61 21.17 -31.00
CA GLU A 655 16.82 21.74 -30.45
C GLU A 655 16.96 21.42 -28.95
N PRO A 656 18.18 21.12 -28.46
CA PRO A 656 18.44 20.95 -27.04
C PRO A 656 18.01 22.20 -26.25
N LYS A 657 17.33 21.99 -25.13
CA LYS A 657 16.71 23.07 -24.33
C LYS A 657 17.56 23.44 -23.11
N PRO A 658 17.54 24.72 -22.67
CA PRO A 658 18.35 25.19 -21.54
C PRO A 658 17.82 24.67 -20.19
N ALA A 659 18.74 24.16 -19.36
CA ALA A 659 18.54 23.79 -17.96
C ALA A 659 19.45 24.65 -17.07
N LEU A 660 18.86 25.63 -16.38
CA LEU A 660 19.56 26.54 -15.49
C LEU A 660 19.51 25.97 -14.05
N ILE A 661 20.66 25.56 -13.53
CA ILE A 661 20.76 25.03 -12.17
C ILE A 661 21.29 26.14 -11.25
N CYS A 662 20.46 26.54 -10.31
CA CYS A 662 20.75 27.62 -9.37
C CYS A 662 21.42 27.10 -8.11
N SER A 663 22.37 27.87 -7.55
CA SER A 663 22.84 27.65 -6.19
C SER A 663 21.73 27.91 -5.17
N LEU A 664 21.84 27.30 -3.98
CA LEU A 664 20.91 27.60 -2.90
C LEU A 664 21.05 29.06 -2.43
N PRO A 665 19.97 29.71 -1.99
CA PRO A 665 19.97 31.06 -1.47
C PRO A 665 20.95 31.27 -0.29
N ALA A 666 21.09 30.23 0.56
CA ALA A 666 22.06 30.21 1.65
C ALA A 666 22.60 28.78 1.84
N GLU A 667 23.89 28.66 2.12
CA GLU A 667 24.60 27.37 2.26
C GLU A 667 24.10 26.50 3.41
N ASN A 668 23.50 27.08 4.43
CA ASN A 668 22.94 26.39 5.58
C ASN A 668 21.47 25.94 5.38
N GLN A 669 20.81 26.39 4.31
CA GLN A 669 19.42 26.07 4.01
C GLN A 669 19.29 24.84 3.07
N VAL A 670 19.91 23.73 3.45
CA VAL A 670 19.97 22.52 2.63
C VAL A 670 18.66 21.73 2.55
N SER A 671 17.77 21.85 3.57
CA SER A 671 16.50 21.11 3.61
C SER A 671 15.66 21.31 2.33
N PRO A 672 15.03 20.23 1.81
CA PRO A 672 14.82 18.93 2.45
C PRO A 672 15.98 17.91 2.30
N TYR A 673 17.07 18.27 1.66
CA TYR A 673 18.19 17.36 1.40
C TYR A 673 19.30 17.46 2.47
N SER A 674 20.19 16.48 2.51
CA SER A 674 21.39 16.50 3.34
C SER A 674 22.55 17.27 2.67
N LYS A 675 23.54 17.64 3.46
CA LYS A 675 24.77 18.29 2.93
C LYS A 675 25.55 17.37 2.00
N GLU A 676 25.58 16.07 2.31
CA GLU A 676 26.26 15.02 1.54
C GLU A 676 25.61 14.84 0.16
N GLU A 677 24.27 14.74 0.12
CA GLU A 677 23.52 14.64 -1.14
C GLU A 677 23.76 15.85 -2.05
N LEU A 678 23.76 17.06 -1.49
CA LEU A 678 24.03 18.27 -2.28
C LEU A 678 25.48 18.39 -2.70
N LYS A 679 26.45 17.88 -1.93
CA LYS A 679 27.86 17.78 -2.33
C LYS A 679 28.00 16.83 -3.53
N THR A 680 27.38 15.66 -3.47
CA THR A 680 27.33 14.71 -4.59
C THR A 680 26.70 15.35 -5.83
N ALA A 681 25.61 16.11 -5.65
CA ALA A 681 24.94 16.82 -6.73
C ALA A 681 25.86 17.85 -7.41
N LYS A 682 26.60 18.65 -6.64
CA LYS A 682 27.58 19.62 -7.20
C LYS A 682 28.63 18.90 -8.02
N THR A 683 29.23 17.83 -7.49
CA THR A 683 30.24 17.03 -8.20
C THR A 683 29.67 16.44 -9.49
N TRP A 684 28.46 15.94 -9.46
CA TRP A 684 27.78 15.40 -10.64
C TRP A 684 27.54 16.44 -11.72
N VAL A 685 27.01 17.63 -11.37
CA VAL A 685 26.74 18.70 -12.30
C VAL A 685 28.03 19.23 -12.92
N GLU A 686 29.11 19.34 -12.15
CA GLU A 686 30.44 19.78 -12.69
C GLU A 686 31.01 18.75 -13.68
N LYS A 687 30.84 17.44 -13.43
CA LYS A 687 31.24 16.39 -14.38
C LYS A 687 30.42 16.47 -15.68
N LEU A 688 29.11 16.73 -15.60
CA LEU A 688 28.26 16.93 -16.77
C LEU A 688 28.66 18.15 -17.58
N LYS A 689 28.94 19.28 -16.91
CA LYS A 689 29.38 20.49 -17.51
C LYS A 689 30.73 20.34 -18.23
N ALA A 690 31.64 19.52 -17.68
CA ALA A 690 32.94 19.23 -18.26
C ALA A 690 32.87 18.53 -19.64
N LEU A 691 31.72 17.88 -19.98
CA LEU A 691 31.51 17.28 -21.30
C LEU A 691 31.45 18.33 -22.43
N ASN A 692 31.11 19.58 -22.10
CA ASN A 692 31.06 20.72 -23.02
C ASN A 692 30.31 20.44 -24.33
N GLN A 693 29.22 19.72 -24.25
CA GLN A 693 28.33 19.32 -25.34
C GLN A 693 26.87 19.32 -24.91
N PRO A 694 25.90 19.33 -25.83
CA PRO A 694 24.52 19.03 -25.48
C PRO A 694 24.40 17.64 -24.85
N LEU A 695 23.73 17.55 -23.69
CA LEU A 695 23.65 16.33 -22.90
C LEU A 695 22.43 15.50 -23.30
N ASN A 696 22.55 14.22 -23.12
CA ASN A 696 21.51 13.22 -23.31
C ASN A 696 21.20 12.45 -22.01
N GLN A 697 20.23 11.55 -22.02
CA GLN A 697 19.83 10.78 -20.83
C GLN A 697 20.92 9.81 -20.36
N LYS A 698 21.68 9.23 -21.29
CA LYS A 698 22.79 8.33 -21.00
C LYS A 698 23.92 9.08 -20.28
N ASP A 699 24.28 10.30 -20.73
CA ASP A 699 25.27 11.14 -20.03
C ASP A 699 24.88 11.37 -18.57
N LEU A 700 23.58 11.66 -18.31
CA LEU A 700 23.08 11.85 -16.96
C LEU A 700 23.24 10.59 -16.10
N ALA A 701 22.89 9.43 -16.64
CA ALA A 701 22.98 8.16 -15.94
C ALA A 701 24.43 7.72 -15.69
N ASP A 702 25.29 7.80 -16.72
CA ASP A 702 26.70 7.40 -16.64
C ASP A 702 27.46 8.26 -15.62
N LYS A 703 27.26 9.60 -15.65
CA LYS A 703 27.87 10.49 -14.66
C LYS A 703 27.28 10.34 -13.26
N PHE A 704 26.05 9.88 -13.13
CA PHE A 704 25.47 9.54 -11.84
C PHE A 704 26.12 8.26 -11.26
N ALA A 705 26.33 7.24 -12.07
CA ALA A 705 27.04 6.04 -11.64
C ALA A 705 28.46 6.36 -11.11
N GLU A 706 29.18 7.30 -11.78
CA GLU A 706 30.55 7.70 -11.36
C GLU A 706 30.61 8.40 -9.98
N VAL A 707 29.54 9.05 -9.54
CA VAL A 707 29.50 9.80 -8.26
C VAL A 707 28.68 9.10 -7.18
N SER A 708 28.00 8.01 -7.53
CA SER A 708 27.25 7.22 -6.56
C SER A 708 28.18 6.49 -5.62
N ASP A 709 27.90 6.55 -4.31
CA ASP A 709 28.63 5.78 -3.33
C ASP A 709 28.36 4.27 -3.54
N VAL A 710 29.41 3.47 -3.60
CA VAL A 710 29.35 2.00 -3.82
C VAL A 710 29.22 1.25 -2.49
N LYS A 711 28.90 1.94 -1.39
CA LYS A 711 28.71 1.30 -0.10
C LYS A 711 27.59 0.24 -0.18
N GLU A 712 27.87 -0.96 0.29
CA GLU A 712 26.92 -2.08 0.27
C GLU A 712 25.62 -1.70 1.01
N TYR A 713 24.46 -2.00 0.41
CA TYR A 713 23.16 -1.80 1.04
C TYR A 713 22.98 -2.73 2.24
N ASP A 714 22.58 -2.21 3.38
CA ASP A 714 22.36 -3.01 4.59
C ASP A 714 21.05 -3.80 4.55
N TYR A 715 21.10 -4.95 3.86
CA TYR A 715 19.99 -5.87 3.75
C TYR A 715 19.55 -6.46 5.10
N LYS A 716 20.48 -6.64 6.06
CA LYS A 716 20.15 -7.18 7.39
C LYS A 716 19.21 -6.24 8.17
N GLU A 717 19.42 -4.94 8.01
CA GLU A 717 18.53 -3.95 8.64
C GLU A 717 17.15 -3.97 8.00
N ALA A 718 17.05 -4.14 6.68
CA ALA A 718 15.79 -4.33 5.99
C ALA A 718 15.02 -5.59 6.47
N GLU A 719 15.71 -6.72 6.63
CA GLU A 719 15.11 -7.94 7.18
C GLU A 719 14.60 -7.77 8.61
N LYS A 720 15.30 -7.02 9.46
CA LYS A 720 14.83 -6.71 10.83
C LYS A 720 13.54 -5.90 10.86
N ARG A 721 13.35 -4.99 9.89
CA ARG A 721 12.14 -4.17 9.76
C ARG A 721 10.96 -4.95 9.18
N ALA A 722 11.20 -6.02 8.45
CA ALA A 722 10.18 -6.87 7.85
C ALA A 722 9.53 -7.77 8.92
N CYS A 723 8.55 -7.26 9.62
CA CYS A 723 7.92 -7.91 10.78
C CYS A 723 7.29 -9.27 10.46
N PHE A 724 6.80 -9.46 9.24
CA PHE A 724 6.00 -10.63 8.88
C PHE A 724 6.82 -11.80 8.37
N PHE A 725 7.79 -11.52 7.49
CA PHE A 725 8.69 -12.51 6.88
C PHE A 725 10.13 -12.42 7.42
N GLY A 726 10.37 -11.53 8.37
CA GLY A 726 11.70 -11.24 8.87
C GLY A 726 12.26 -12.30 9.82
N ILE A 727 13.55 -12.16 10.11
CA ILE A 727 14.28 -13.08 10.99
C ILE A 727 13.87 -12.84 12.46
N PRO A 728 13.54 -13.90 13.21
CA PRO A 728 12.94 -13.81 14.56
C PRO A 728 13.79 -13.17 15.66
N LYS A 729 15.10 -13.12 15.49
CA LYS A 729 16.07 -12.88 16.60
C LYS A 729 15.91 -11.57 17.39
N ASN A 730 15.26 -10.53 16.84
CA ASN A 730 15.17 -9.22 17.51
C ASN A 730 13.74 -8.68 17.65
N SER A 731 12.74 -9.37 17.09
CA SER A 731 11.35 -8.91 17.10
C SER A 731 10.41 -9.81 17.92
N GLY A 732 10.92 -10.93 18.48
CA GLY A 732 10.08 -12.01 18.97
C GLY A 732 9.30 -12.65 17.80
N LEU A 733 9.35 -13.95 17.67
CA LEU A 733 8.62 -14.77 16.65
C LEU A 733 7.13 -14.45 16.54
N TRP A 734 6.60 -13.86 17.55
CA TRP A 734 5.19 -13.56 17.81
C TRP A 734 4.78 -12.17 17.37
N ARG A 735 5.72 -11.26 17.08
CA ARG A 735 5.35 -9.88 16.71
C ARG A 735 4.52 -9.87 15.45
N THR A 736 3.27 -9.52 15.64
CA THR A 736 2.32 -9.30 14.56
C THR A 736 1.94 -7.82 14.45
N ARG A 737 2.58 -6.94 15.22
CA ARG A 737 2.36 -5.49 15.17
C ARG A 737 2.77 -4.94 13.81
N PRO A 738 1.96 -4.05 13.23
CA PRO A 738 2.33 -3.37 12.00
C PRO A 738 3.63 -2.58 12.20
N GLY A 739 4.55 -2.73 11.24
CA GLY A 739 5.69 -1.85 11.08
C GLY A 739 5.37 -0.65 10.18
N SER A 740 6.31 0.28 10.06
CA SER A 740 6.22 1.36 9.08
C SER A 740 6.70 0.86 7.71
N THR A 741 5.94 1.17 6.65
CA THR A 741 6.36 0.91 5.27
C THR A 741 7.29 1.98 4.73
N ARG A 742 7.27 3.16 5.33
CA ARG A 742 8.07 4.32 4.93
C ARG A 742 8.75 4.97 6.12
N GLU A 743 9.77 5.75 5.83
CA GLU A 743 10.36 6.65 6.81
C GLU A 743 9.35 7.69 7.30
N GLN A 744 9.55 8.16 8.52
CA GLN A 744 8.67 9.17 9.10
C GLN A 744 8.82 10.50 8.34
N GLY A 745 7.75 10.95 7.69
CA GLY A 745 7.75 12.20 6.93
C GLY A 745 7.84 13.44 7.82
N TYR A 746 8.26 14.56 7.23
CA TYR A 746 8.38 15.87 7.90
C TYR A 746 7.08 16.67 7.86
N THR A 747 5.99 16.12 7.37
CA THR A 747 4.69 16.81 7.25
C THR A 747 3.58 16.03 7.98
N ILE A 748 2.57 16.78 8.44
CA ILE A 748 1.35 16.25 9.03
C ILE A 748 0.15 16.76 8.22
N SER A 749 -0.85 15.89 8.00
CA SER A 749 -2.13 16.31 7.44
C SER A 749 -2.97 17.00 8.50
N VAL A 750 -3.56 18.14 8.15
CA VAL A 750 -4.47 18.91 9.01
C VAL A 750 -5.70 19.34 8.23
N ILE A 751 -6.80 19.60 8.94
CA ILE A 751 -7.98 20.31 8.44
C ILE A 751 -7.91 21.74 8.99
N LEU A 752 -8.18 22.74 8.16
CA LEU A 752 -8.23 24.12 8.61
C LEU A 752 -9.48 24.33 9.49
N LYS A 753 -9.34 25.04 10.60
CA LYS A 753 -10.46 25.33 11.51
C LYS A 753 -11.62 26.03 10.79
N ALA A 754 -11.32 26.94 9.86
CA ALA A 754 -12.32 27.62 9.05
C ALA A 754 -13.18 26.64 8.22
N ASP A 755 -12.58 25.61 7.63
CA ASP A 755 -13.30 24.59 6.86
C ASP A 755 -14.18 23.74 7.75
N TYR A 756 -13.65 23.32 8.91
CA TYR A 756 -14.41 22.54 9.88
C TYR A 756 -15.60 23.32 10.48
N GLU A 757 -15.43 24.62 10.77
CA GLU A 757 -16.53 25.48 11.21
C GLU A 757 -17.58 25.70 10.11
N ALA A 758 -17.16 25.83 8.85
CA ALA A 758 -18.06 25.91 7.72
C ALA A 758 -18.89 24.62 7.54
N TRP A 759 -18.27 23.46 7.74
CA TRP A 759 -18.97 22.18 7.73
C TRP A 759 -20.00 22.08 8.87
N LYS A 760 -19.64 22.44 10.11
CA LYS A 760 -20.57 22.45 11.27
C LYS A 760 -21.79 23.34 11.04
N LYS A 761 -21.62 24.47 10.38
CA LYS A 761 -22.73 25.40 10.07
C LYS A 761 -23.76 24.83 9.09
N GLN A 762 -23.44 23.75 8.36
CA GLN A 762 -24.42 23.10 7.47
C GLN A 762 -25.43 22.24 8.23
N GLY A 763 -25.37 22.18 9.56
CA GLY A 763 -26.31 21.43 10.40
C GLY A 763 -26.15 19.92 10.36
N LEU A 764 -25.04 19.43 9.82
CA LEU A 764 -24.71 18.01 9.79
C LEU A 764 -24.35 17.53 11.20
N SER A 765 -24.92 16.42 11.62
CA SER A 765 -24.64 15.80 12.93
C SER A 765 -23.53 14.75 12.79
N GLY A 766 -22.66 14.67 13.79
CA GLY A 766 -21.55 13.70 13.81
C GLY A 766 -20.20 14.29 13.42
N GLU A 767 -19.32 13.45 12.90
CA GLU A 767 -18.02 13.83 12.34
C GLU A 767 -18.10 13.94 10.79
N PRO A 768 -17.25 14.77 10.16
CA PRO A 768 -17.17 14.81 8.69
C PRO A 768 -16.81 13.44 8.12
N ASP A 769 -17.44 13.09 7.01
CA ASP A 769 -17.14 11.88 6.28
C ASP A 769 -15.71 11.87 5.69
N ALA A 770 -15.22 10.68 5.32
CA ALA A 770 -13.86 10.51 4.82
C ALA A 770 -13.61 11.28 3.51
N ASP A 771 -14.62 11.46 2.65
CA ASP A 771 -14.47 12.19 1.38
C ASP A 771 -14.34 13.69 1.62
N TRP A 772 -15.16 14.24 2.51
CA TRP A 772 -15.02 15.64 2.92
C TRP A 772 -13.66 15.91 3.53
N ILE A 773 -13.19 15.03 4.43
CA ILE A 773 -11.87 15.12 5.06
C ILE A 773 -10.77 15.13 3.99
N ARG A 774 -10.80 14.20 3.06
CA ARG A 774 -9.80 14.10 1.97
C ARG A 774 -9.77 15.33 1.09
N LYS A 775 -10.92 15.90 0.79
CA LYS A 775 -11.04 17.14 -0.03
C LYS A 775 -10.41 18.34 0.66
N HIS A 776 -10.51 18.42 2.00
CA HIS A 776 -10.14 19.58 2.79
C HIS A 776 -8.80 19.42 3.53
N GLU A 777 -8.22 18.20 3.57
CA GLU A 777 -6.91 18.03 4.19
C GLU A 777 -5.82 18.80 3.44
N VAL A 778 -4.88 19.34 4.22
CA VAL A 778 -3.69 20.01 3.71
C VAL A 778 -2.45 19.53 4.47
N ALA A 779 -1.35 19.28 3.77
CA ALA A 779 -0.10 18.89 4.38
C ALA A 779 0.67 20.13 4.84
N VAL A 780 1.08 20.15 6.12
CA VAL A 780 1.92 21.22 6.69
C VAL A 780 3.14 20.62 7.39
N PRO A 781 4.27 21.34 7.49
CA PRO A 781 5.42 20.87 8.26
C PRO A 781 5.08 20.57 9.71
N ILE A 782 5.65 19.50 10.27
CA ILE A 782 5.43 19.13 11.67
C ILE A 782 6.07 20.16 12.57
N ARG A 783 5.28 20.72 13.51
CA ARG A 783 5.74 21.48 14.67
C ARG A 783 5.19 20.84 15.94
N GLN A 784 5.88 20.96 17.06
CA GLN A 784 5.46 20.35 18.34
C GLN A 784 4.06 20.78 18.78
N GLU A 785 3.70 22.03 18.53
CA GLU A 785 2.37 22.57 18.84
C GLU A 785 1.26 21.86 18.04
N ALA A 786 1.51 21.51 16.77
CA ALA A 786 0.52 20.79 15.96
C ALA A 786 0.16 19.41 16.53
N LEU A 787 1.08 18.78 17.26
CA LEU A 787 0.82 17.49 17.92
C LEU A 787 -0.20 17.56 19.06
N LYS A 788 -0.49 18.78 19.55
CA LYS A 788 -1.43 19.03 20.65
C LYS A 788 -2.81 19.52 20.19
N TRP A 789 -2.99 19.79 18.89
CA TRP A 789 -4.26 20.28 18.36
C TRP A 789 -5.37 19.25 18.49
N GLU A 790 -6.61 19.76 18.61
CA GLU A 790 -7.83 18.97 18.57
C GLU A 790 -7.85 18.08 17.32
N GLN A 791 -8.48 16.91 17.42
CA GLN A 791 -8.62 15.97 16.32
C GLN A 791 -10.09 15.72 16.01
N VAL A 792 -10.40 15.56 14.75
CA VAL A 792 -11.67 15.09 14.24
C VAL A 792 -11.39 13.96 13.24
N ALA A 793 -12.07 12.84 13.39
CA ALA A 793 -11.84 11.64 12.60
C ALA A 793 -10.32 11.30 12.44
N GLY A 794 -9.53 11.54 13.51
CA GLY A 794 -8.08 11.27 13.54
C GLY A 794 -7.18 12.26 12.83
N ILE A 795 -7.71 13.32 12.24
CA ILE A 795 -6.93 14.40 11.65
C ILE A 795 -7.00 15.64 12.53
N ARG A 796 -5.88 16.33 12.66
CA ARG A 796 -5.76 17.52 13.50
C ARG A 796 -6.42 18.73 12.86
N ILE A 797 -7.10 19.55 13.68
CA ILE A 797 -7.70 20.81 13.26
C ILE A 797 -6.66 21.92 13.51
N ALA A 798 -6.20 22.54 12.44
CA ALA A 798 -5.25 23.65 12.50
C ALA A 798 -5.97 24.95 12.88
N PRO A 799 -5.62 25.62 14.00
CA PRO A 799 -6.19 26.90 14.40
C PRO A 799 -5.90 27.99 13.34
N ASN A 800 -6.85 28.95 13.19
CA ASN A 800 -6.70 30.07 12.25
C ASN A 800 -5.50 30.96 12.55
N GLU A 801 -5.10 31.06 13.82
CA GLU A 801 -3.95 31.80 14.31
C GLU A 801 -2.59 31.08 14.11
N ALA A 802 -2.61 29.81 13.73
CA ALA A 802 -1.40 29.03 13.44
C ALA A 802 -1.15 28.82 11.96
N ILE A 803 -2.21 28.60 11.16
CA ILE A 803 -2.11 28.35 9.72
C ILE A 803 -3.00 29.34 8.96
N ALA A 804 -2.41 30.16 8.10
CA ALA A 804 -3.12 30.95 7.11
C ALA A 804 -3.28 30.15 5.81
N TYR A 805 -4.44 30.22 5.19
CA TYR A 805 -4.69 29.62 3.87
C TYR A 805 -5.10 30.70 2.85
N ASN A 806 -4.36 30.79 1.77
CA ASN A 806 -4.58 31.75 0.69
C ASN A 806 -4.82 30.99 -0.61
N TYR A 807 -6.09 30.91 -1.02
CA TYR A 807 -6.51 30.34 -2.30
C TYR A 807 -7.91 30.85 -2.64
N ASN A 808 -8.08 31.35 -3.87
CA ASN A 808 -9.39 31.77 -4.40
C ASN A 808 -9.88 30.67 -5.35
N GLU A 809 -11.01 30.04 -4.99
CA GLU A 809 -11.59 28.94 -5.76
C GLU A 809 -12.15 29.38 -7.12
N GLN A 810 -12.59 30.64 -7.26
CA GLN A 810 -13.16 31.17 -8.53
C GLN A 810 -12.07 31.45 -9.55
N THR A 811 -11.01 32.16 -9.13
CA THR A 811 -9.86 32.48 -10.00
C THR A 811 -8.83 31.39 -10.05
N ARG A 812 -8.92 30.38 -9.15
CA ARG A 812 -7.93 29.32 -8.94
C ARG A 812 -6.53 29.84 -8.63
N GLU A 813 -6.43 30.98 -7.94
CA GLU A 813 -5.18 31.64 -7.59
C GLU A 813 -4.89 31.56 -6.11
N GLY A 814 -3.60 31.53 -5.76
CA GLY A 814 -3.16 31.52 -4.37
C GLY A 814 -2.01 30.55 -4.10
N VAL A 815 -1.46 30.65 -2.92
CA VAL A 815 -0.22 30.00 -2.47
C VAL A 815 -0.45 28.92 -1.40
N GLY A 816 -1.72 28.59 -1.08
CA GLY A 816 -2.05 27.53 -0.12
C GLY A 816 -1.72 27.87 1.33
N ALA A 817 -1.44 26.85 2.12
CA ALA A 817 -1.19 26.96 3.56
C ALA A 817 0.22 27.42 3.91
N ARG A 818 0.30 28.33 4.91
CA ARG A 818 1.55 28.74 5.54
C ARG A 818 1.40 28.83 7.06
N TRP A 819 2.45 28.54 7.78
CA TRP A 819 2.54 28.86 9.20
C TRP A 819 2.60 30.37 9.40
N LEU A 820 1.87 30.87 10.40
CA LEU A 820 1.88 32.27 10.82
C LEU A 820 3.04 32.58 11.76
#